data_f97d38df725dd3a3f649fc1f0d1e89c1
#
_entry.id   f97d38df725dd3a3f649fc1f0d1e89c1
#
_cell.length_a   1.000
_cell.length_b   1.000
_cell.length_c   1.000
_cell.angle_alpha   90.00
_cell.angle_beta   90.00
_cell.angle_gamma   90.00
#
_symmetry.space_group_name_H-M   'P 1'
#
loop_
_entity.id
_entity.type
_entity.pdbx_description
1 polymer ?
#
loop_
_entity_poly.entity_id
_entity_poly.type
_entity_poly.pdbx_seq_one_letter_code
_entity_poly.pdbx_strand_id
1 'polypeptide(L)'
;MSTLLYALGRWSYRHPWRVLVAWLLLLGIAGGSAALFMKGTDNAFSIPGTEAQAGIEQLSRSFPQASGTSAQMVVVAADGHKVTDESYSSAIEHTVSSIENLDGVLAVTDPFDKMVTGLVSDDGSAAIVRLQFDGQATAVSPETKTALKDFGAELQQSLPEGSQVAVGGDLFSQSLPKISIIEAVGVMIALFVLIVTFRSFRMAWFPLASAIIGVALAVSLIFVATAFASISSTTPLLAIMLGLAVGIDYALFIAARHQDQVRAGVGPEESAARATGTAGSAVVFAGVTVLIALIGLSFANIPFLTTMGIAASVAVAIAVLVAITLTPAFLGFVKGQVVGWKRRSRSSRSSSGLARPEPTNDAATEESVPARRSAPAKAKRGFADRWVTGVTRHPVVTTVAVIVGLGVLAIPAASLRLALPNAGMQPTSSEARQAYDLTSEHFGPGFNGPLIMTGTIVTSNDPLKLMKDLATEIEKIPGVKTVALATPNQTADTGIIQIVPETAPDDPATADLVRELRAQHDRLLDKYGVDLKVTGFTAVAIDISDRLGGALLPFGVFVVGLSLILLTIVFRSIWVPIKAALGYLLSVAAAFGVVAAVFDWGWLAGPLNVDKIGPVISFMPIILMGVLFGLAMDYEVFLVSRMREDFVHARARAGGADRALAVNAVRSGFTASARVVTAAAVIMFAVFAAFVPEGDASLKPIALGLAVGIVIDAFVVRMTLVPAVMALLGEKAWWMPRWLDRALPHFDIEGEAVERELALHDWPEPDTRAAVVAEDLVLAEGDIELYSAASVRVEPGDSLIVTSADPRAARALLLTVAGRVAPTGGRLRVAGHLLPERAAWVRSHVGVALLDGADDPVAELRRAVRGGAPIVVVDGADALTSTAVRDRAAAVLRDAGSPTVLVSATDPDLARALLAEARRSGTAVLDLSASALPSEVLS
;
A
#
# COMPACT_ATOMS: atom_id res chain seq x y z
N MET A 1 3.85 -16.29 12.05
CA MET A 1 2.98 -15.81 10.95
C MET A 1 3.05 -16.78 9.77
N SER A 2 4.22 -17.12 9.27
CA SER A 2 4.45 -18.04 8.14
C SER A 2 3.74 -19.40 8.27
N THR A 3 3.74 -20.00 9.45
CA THR A 3 3.04 -21.28 9.73
C THR A 3 1.51 -21.18 9.64
N LEU A 4 0.92 -20.04 10.05
CA LEU A 4 -0.53 -19.82 9.89
C LEU A 4 -0.90 -19.66 8.41
N LEU A 5 -0.10 -18.89 7.66
CA LEU A 5 -0.32 -18.69 6.22
C LEU A 5 -0.09 -19.98 5.43
N TYR A 6 0.87 -20.80 5.85
CA TYR A 6 1.05 -22.14 5.31
C TYR A 6 -0.21 -23.01 5.49
N ALA A 7 -0.77 -23.04 6.71
CA ALA A 7 -2.00 -23.78 6.99
C ALA A 7 -3.20 -23.24 6.19
N LEU A 8 -3.33 -21.92 6.11
CA LEU A 8 -4.37 -21.23 5.32
C LEU A 8 -4.25 -21.57 3.83
N GLY A 9 -3.03 -21.50 3.26
CA GLY A 9 -2.76 -21.82 1.85
C GLY A 9 -3.10 -23.29 1.54
N ARG A 10 -2.73 -24.23 2.44
CA ARG A 10 -3.06 -25.65 2.33
C ARG A 10 -4.56 -25.90 2.39
N TRP A 11 -5.26 -25.24 3.32
CA TRP A 11 -6.72 -25.35 3.45
C TRP A 11 -7.43 -24.78 2.21
N SER A 12 -7.02 -23.59 1.74
CA SER A 12 -7.59 -22.95 0.55
C SER A 12 -7.40 -23.81 -0.71
N TYR A 13 -6.20 -24.41 -0.88
CA TYR A 13 -5.91 -25.32 -1.99
C TYR A 13 -6.78 -26.57 -1.97
N ARG A 14 -7.07 -27.14 -0.78
CA ARG A 14 -7.94 -28.31 -0.62
C ARG A 14 -9.41 -28.02 -0.81
N HIS A 15 -9.86 -26.78 -0.53
CA HIS A 15 -11.27 -26.39 -0.58
C HIS A 15 -11.53 -25.23 -1.54
N PRO A 16 -11.11 -25.32 -2.82
CA PRO A 16 -11.12 -24.17 -3.74
C PRO A 16 -12.53 -23.62 -3.98
N TRP A 17 -13.56 -24.50 -4.08
CA TRP A 17 -14.94 -24.07 -4.26
C TRP A 17 -15.50 -23.31 -3.06
N ARG A 18 -15.16 -23.70 -1.85
CA ARG A 18 -15.64 -22.99 -0.65
C ARG A 18 -15.08 -21.58 -0.59
N VAL A 19 -13.80 -21.42 -0.90
CA VAL A 19 -13.14 -20.11 -0.94
C VAL A 19 -13.73 -19.22 -2.03
N LEU A 20 -13.88 -19.75 -3.26
CA LEU A 20 -14.45 -18.99 -4.39
C LEU A 20 -15.89 -18.58 -4.10
N VAL A 21 -16.75 -19.49 -3.62
CA VAL A 21 -18.15 -19.20 -3.29
C VAL A 21 -18.23 -18.15 -2.17
N ALA A 22 -17.37 -18.23 -1.14
CA ALA A 22 -17.34 -17.23 -0.07
C ALA A 22 -17.01 -15.82 -0.62
N TRP A 23 -16.02 -15.68 -1.51
CA TRP A 23 -15.68 -14.40 -2.13
C TRP A 23 -16.78 -13.88 -3.05
N LEU A 24 -17.43 -14.76 -3.84
CA LEU A 24 -18.55 -14.38 -4.70
C LEU A 24 -19.80 -13.99 -3.90
N LEU A 25 -20.06 -14.64 -2.76
CA LEU A 25 -21.13 -14.25 -1.84
C LEU A 25 -20.85 -12.87 -1.20
N LEU A 26 -19.62 -12.63 -0.74
CA LEU A 26 -19.23 -11.32 -0.23
C LEU A 26 -19.40 -10.23 -1.29
N LEU A 27 -18.97 -10.50 -2.52
CA LEU A 27 -19.15 -9.58 -3.65
C LEU A 27 -20.64 -9.36 -3.96
N GLY A 28 -21.45 -10.41 -3.96
CA GLY A 28 -22.91 -10.31 -4.19
C GLY A 28 -23.61 -9.49 -3.12
N ILE A 29 -23.24 -9.69 -1.85
CA ILE A 29 -23.79 -8.90 -0.73
C ILE A 29 -23.36 -7.43 -0.84
N ALA A 30 -22.07 -7.17 -1.05
CA ALA A 30 -21.55 -5.81 -1.17
C ALA A 30 -22.11 -5.08 -2.40
N GLY A 31 -22.17 -5.77 -3.57
CA GLY A 31 -22.75 -5.20 -4.79
C GLY A 31 -24.24 -4.94 -4.68
N GLY A 32 -24.99 -5.86 -4.08
CA GLY A 32 -26.42 -5.66 -3.79
C GLY A 32 -26.67 -4.50 -2.81
N SER A 33 -25.84 -4.40 -1.77
CA SER A 33 -25.89 -3.28 -0.81
C SER A 33 -25.52 -1.96 -1.50
N ALA A 34 -24.51 -1.96 -2.37
CA ALA A 34 -24.16 -0.77 -3.15
C ALA A 34 -25.33 -0.29 -4.01
N ALA A 35 -25.99 -1.21 -4.75
CA ALA A 35 -27.13 -0.86 -5.58
C ALA A 35 -28.33 -0.28 -4.79
N LEU A 36 -28.48 -0.68 -3.51
CA LEU A 36 -29.60 -0.22 -2.66
C LEU A 36 -29.29 1.08 -1.91
N PHE A 37 -28.05 1.32 -1.51
CA PHE A 37 -27.68 2.37 -0.56
C PHE A 37 -26.80 3.48 -1.13
N MET A 38 -26.27 3.34 -2.37
CA MET A 38 -25.38 4.37 -2.93
C MET A 38 -26.12 5.70 -3.14
N LYS A 39 -25.49 6.80 -2.69
CA LYS A 39 -25.98 8.19 -2.90
C LYS A 39 -25.19 8.96 -3.97
N GLY A 40 -24.25 8.31 -4.66
CA GLY A 40 -23.33 8.96 -5.59
C GLY A 40 -22.07 9.49 -4.93
N THR A 41 -21.18 10.02 -5.75
CA THR A 41 -19.91 10.62 -5.29
C THR A 41 -20.06 12.14 -5.20
N ASP A 42 -19.39 12.76 -4.26
CA ASP A 42 -19.44 14.18 -3.99
C ASP A 42 -18.02 14.76 -3.98
N ASN A 43 -17.79 15.81 -4.76
CA ASN A 43 -16.50 16.52 -4.81
C ASN A 43 -16.54 17.84 -4.03
N ALA A 44 -17.39 17.92 -3.00
CA ALA A 44 -17.34 19.06 -2.09
C ALA A 44 -16.01 19.10 -1.35
N PHE A 45 -15.20 20.09 -1.70
CA PHE A 45 -13.94 20.35 -1.03
C PHE A 45 -14.21 21.25 0.18
N SER A 46 -14.25 20.68 1.36
CA SER A 46 -14.38 21.41 2.63
C SER A 46 -13.09 21.29 3.43
N ILE A 47 -12.61 22.41 3.94
CA ILE A 47 -11.49 22.43 4.90
C ILE A 47 -11.93 23.21 6.15
N PRO A 48 -12.29 22.52 7.22
CA PRO A 48 -12.59 23.15 8.48
C PRO A 48 -11.42 24.01 9.00
N GLY A 49 -11.75 25.24 9.45
CA GLY A 49 -10.77 26.14 10.07
C GLY A 49 -10.01 27.06 9.11
N THR A 50 -10.40 27.17 7.82
CA THR A 50 -9.93 28.21 6.92
C THR A 50 -10.91 29.39 6.88
N GLU A 51 -10.42 30.59 6.53
CA GLU A 51 -11.24 31.81 6.38
C GLU A 51 -12.29 31.62 5.28
N ALA A 52 -11.88 31.07 4.13
CA ALA A 52 -12.80 30.83 3.02
C ALA A 52 -13.93 29.87 3.40
N GLN A 53 -13.66 28.82 4.18
CA GLN A 53 -14.69 27.91 4.67
C GLN A 53 -15.65 28.59 5.64
N ALA A 54 -15.13 29.42 6.56
CA ALA A 54 -15.96 30.19 7.50
C ALA A 54 -16.87 31.19 6.75
N GLY A 55 -16.37 31.78 5.65
CA GLY A 55 -17.15 32.62 4.76
C GLY A 55 -18.27 31.87 4.03
N ILE A 56 -18.01 30.64 3.52
CA ILE A 56 -19.06 29.79 2.92
C ILE A 56 -20.14 29.44 3.93
N GLU A 57 -19.76 29.08 5.15
CA GLU A 57 -20.72 28.77 6.22
C GLU A 57 -21.57 29.99 6.59
N GLN A 58 -21.00 31.20 6.54
CA GLN A 58 -21.76 32.43 6.73
C GLN A 58 -22.71 32.71 5.57
N LEU A 59 -22.22 32.54 4.30
CA LEU A 59 -23.06 32.68 3.11
C LEU A 59 -24.24 31.69 3.11
N SER A 60 -24.02 30.43 3.44
CA SER A 60 -25.08 29.44 3.45
C SER A 60 -26.23 29.75 4.41
N ARG A 61 -25.95 30.51 5.48
CA ARG A 61 -26.96 30.94 6.44
C ARG A 61 -27.67 32.23 6.03
N SER A 62 -26.92 33.17 5.42
CA SER A 62 -27.43 34.54 5.16
C SER A 62 -27.82 34.78 3.70
N PHE A 63 -27.23 34.01 2.78
CA PHE A 63 -27.50 34.04 1.34
C PHE A 63 -27.63 32.63 0.78
N PRO A 64 -28.67 31.84 1.15
CA PRO A 64 -28.83 30.46 0.66
C PRO A 64 -28.80 30.38 -0.86
N GLN A 65 -29.30 31.41 -1.55
CA GLN A 65 -29.33 31.52 -3.02
C GLN A 65 -27.94 31.68 -3.66
N ALA A 66 -26.90 32.03 -2.91
CA ALA A 66 -25.54 32.19 -3.39
C ALA A 66 -24.59 31.10 -2.92
N SER A 67 -25.05 30.11 -2.16
CA SER A 67 -24.25 29.08 -1.50
C SER A 67 -24.31 27.70 -2.13
N GLY A 68 -25.26 27.44 -3.04
CA GLY A 68 -25.42 26.17 -3.72
C GLY A 68 -24.55 26.00 -4.97
N THR A 69 -24.83 24.96 -5.76
CA THR A 69 -24.14 24.70 -7.01
C THR A 69 -24.58 25.65 -8.10
N SER A 70 -23.65 26.20 -8.87
CA SER A 70 -23.94 27.11 -9.98
C SER A 70 -23.85 26.41 -11.34
N ALA A 71 -24.68 26.88 -12.29
CA ALA A 71 -24.47 26.66 -13.71
C ALA A 71 -24.49 28.00 -14.46
N GLN A 72 -23.96 28.00 -15.65
CA GLN A 72 -23.99 29.17 -16.53
C GLN A 72 -24.26 28.77 -17.97
N MET A 73 -25.01 29.61 -18.66
CA MET A 73 -25.21 29.50 -20.11
C MET A 73 -24.61 30.75 -20.75
N VAL A 74 -23.60 30.56 -21.57
CA VAL A 74 -22.92 31.61 -22.28
C VAL A 74 -23.46 31.70 -23.70
N VAL A 75 -23.89 32.88 -24.09
CA VAL A 75 -24.43 33.16 -25.42
C VAL A 75 -23.50 34.17 -26.09
N VAL A 76 -23.04 33.86 -27.32
CA VAL A 76 -22.20 34.73 -28.12
C VAL A 76 -22.96 35.04 -29.42
N ALA A 77 -23.09 36.33 -29.73
CA ALA A 77 -23.75 36.80 -30.92
C ALA A 77 -22.91 36.52 -32.18
N ALA A 78 -23.55 36.34 -33.33
CA ALA A 78 -22.87 36.26 -34.62
C ALA A 78 -22.15 37.55 -34.95
N ASP A 79 -21.11 37.49 -35.80
CA ASP A 79 -20.32 38.66 -36.22
C ASP A 79 -21.20 39.82 -36.71
N GLY A 80 -21.01 40.99 -36.11
CA GLY A 80 -21.75 42.21 -36.45
C GLY A 80 -23.09 42.40 -35.73
N HIS A 81 -23.48 41.43 -34.85
CA HIS A 81 -24.66 41.51 -33.99
C HIS A 81 -24.29 41.72 -32.52
N LYS A 82 -25.25 42.11 -31.71
CA LYS A 82 -25.11 42.26 -30.27
C LYS A 82 -26.16 41.41 -29.56
N VAL A 83 -25.81 40.93 -28.39
CA VAL A 83 -26.76 40.14 -27.55
C VAL A 83 -27.91 41.03 -27.05
N THR A 84 -27.76 42.35 -27.11
CA THR A 84 -28.82 43.31 -26.81
C THR A 84 -29.78 43.58 -27.95
N ASP A 85 -29.54 43.00 -29.16
CA ASP A 85 -30.50 43.07 -30.29
C ASP A 85 -31.74 42.29 -29.94
N GLU A 86 -32.92 42.73 -30.39
CA GLU A 86 -34.22 42.15 -30.02
C GLU A 86 -34.34 40.66 -30.32
N SER A 87 -33.67 40.17 -31.38
CA SER A 87 -33.63 38.75 -31.75
C SER A 87 -32.87 37.86 -30.72
N TYR A 88 -31.88 38.44 -30.03
CA TYR A 88 -31.11 37.76 -29.00
C TYR A 88 -31.73 37.96 -27.62
N SER A 89 -32.03 39.19 -27.23
CA SER A 89 -32.55 39.49 -25.91
C SER A 89 -33.87 38.81 -25.62
N SER A 90 -34.82 38.80 -26.57
CA SER A 90 -36.11 38.11 -26.41
C SER A 90 -35.95 36.58 -26.37
N ALA A 91 -35.02 35.98 -27.12
CA ALA A 91 -34.74 34.54 -27.05
C ALA A 91 -34.12 34.14 -25.73
N ILE A 92 -33.17 34.95 -25.22
CA ILE A 92 -32.52 34.75 -23.93
C ILE A 92 -33.54 34.89 -22.78
N GLU A 93 -34.35 35.94 -22.75
CA GLU A 93 -35.39 36.17 -21.74
C GLU A 93 -36.45 35.06 -21.71
N HIS A 94 -36.84 34.56 -22.90
CA HIS A 94 -37.76 33.41 -23.01
C HIS A 94 -37.13 32.14 -22.41
N THR A 95 -35.83 31.90 -22.67
CA THR A 95 -35.11 30.75 -22.15
C THR A 95 -34.94 30.88 -20.61
N VAL A 96 -34.61 32.07 -20.10
CA VAL A 96 -34.54 32.38 -18.67
C VAL A 96 -35.87 31.99 -17.98
N SER A 97 -37.02 32.49 -18.53
CA SER A 97 -38.34 32.21 -17.98
C SER A 97 -38.71 30.72 -18.02
N SER A 98 -38.20 29.96 -18.98
CA SER A 98 -38.43 28.53 -19.08
C SER A 98 -37.59 27.76 -18.04
N ILE A 99 -36.36 28.18 -17.82
CA ILE A 99 -35.44 27.57 -16.86
C ILE A 99 -35.87 27.83 -15.40
N GLU A 100 -36.45 28.99 -15.09
CA GLU A 100 -36.98 29.30 -13.75
C GLU A 100 -38.00 28.26 -13.22
N ASN A 101 -38.68 27.57 -14.14
CA ASN A 101 -39.66 26.52 -13.81
C ASN A 101 -39.07 25.12 -13.68
N LEU A 102 -37.73 24.95 -13.85
CA LEU A 102 -37.06 23.66 -13.68
C LEU A 102 -36.97 23.27 -12.20
N ASP A 103 -37.20 22.01 -11.93
CA ASP A 103 -37.09 21.47 -10.56
C ASP A 103 -35.64 21.56 -10.03
N GLY A 104 -35.48 22.09 -8.80
CA GLY A 104 -34.20 22.28 -8.14
C GLY A 104 -33.49 23.60 -8.47
N VAL A 105 -34.01 24.45 -9.34
CA VAL A 105 -33.49 25.80 -9.60
C VAL A 105 -33.96 26.75 -8.49
N LEU A 106 -33.01 27.41 -7.81
CA LEU A 106 -33.29 28.41 -6.78
C LEU A 106 -33.42 29.84 -7.34
N ALA A 107 -32.58 30.16 -8.29
CA ALA A 107 -32.55 31.48 -8.92
C ALA A 107 -31.94 31.41 -10.33
N VAL A 108 -32.47 32.19 -11.25
CA VAL A 108 -31.87 32.48 -12.55
C VAL A 108 -31.59 33.97 -12.60
N THR A 109 -30.38 34.36 -12.99
CA THR A 109 -29.99 35.77 -13.15
C THR A 109 -30.00 36.11 -14.63
N ASP A 110 -30.91 36.96 -14.99
CA ASP A 110 -31.04 37.52 -16.33
C ASP A 110 -29.89 38.51 -16.59
N PRO A 111 -29.12 38.39 -17.70
CA PRO A 111 -28.08 39.32 -18.05
C PRO A 111 -28.54 40.74 -18.32
N PHE A 112 -29.82 40.98 -18.61
CA PHE A 112 -30.40 42.26 -18.91
C PHE A 112 -31.07 42.96 -17.73
N ASP A 113 -31.05 42.31 -16.53
CA ASP A 113 -31.58 42.92 -15.30
C ASP A 113 -30.76 44.16 -14.97
N LYS A 114 -31.43 45.28 -14.72
CA LYS A 114 -30.83 46.58 -14.38
C LYS A 114 -30.05 46.59 -13.08
N MET A 115 -30.25 45.62 -12.21
CA MET A 115 -29.57 45.49 -10.90
C MET A 115 -28.27 44.66 -11.01
N VAL A 116 -28.01 44.04 -12.15
CA VAL A 116 -26.87 43.17 -12.39
C VAL A 116 -25.95 43.83 -13.39
N THR A 117 -24.66 43.86 -13.09
CA THR A 117 -23.64 44.42 -13.98
C THR A 117 -22.61 43.34 -14.32
N GLY A 118 -22.04 43.41 -15.55
CA GLY A 118 -20.96 42.52 -15.97
C GLY A 118 -21.41 41.15 -16.49
N LEU A 119 -22.72 40.89 -16.71
CA LEU A 119 -23.21 39.70 -17.38
C LEU A 119 -23.41 39.89 -18.90
N VAL A 120 -23.24 41.07 -19.40
CA VAL A 120 -23.07 41.41 -20.84
C VAL A 120 -21.64 41.91 -21.03
N SER A 121 -20.98 41.43 -22.08
CA SER A 121 -19.60 41.85 -22.40
C SER A 121 -19.52 43.34 -22.75
N ASP A 122 -18.36 43.95 -22.53
CA ASP A 122 -18.15 45.40 -22.76
C ASP A 122 -18.46 45.83 -24.19
N ASP A 123 -18.25 44.95 -25.18
CA ASP A 123 -18.54 45.15 -26.61
C ASP A 123 -19.97 44.75 -26.98
N GLY A 124 -20.69 44.15 -26.07
CA GLY A 124 -22.04 43.62 -26.28
C GLY A 124 -22.11 42.34 -27.15
N SER A 125 -20.99 41.67 -27.38
CA SER A 125 -20.92 40.47 -28.20
C SER A 125 -21.37 39.20 -27.47
N ALA A 126 -21.36 39.16 -26.14
CA ALA A 126 -21.72 37.98 -25.37
C ALA A 126 -22.54 38.31 -24.12
N ALA A 127 -23.34 37.33 -23.67
CA ALA A 127 -24.09 37.38 -22.42
C ALA A 127 -23.95 36.08 -21.62
N ILE A 128 -24.02 36.18 -20.28
CA ILE A 128 -24.01 35.06 -19.37
C ILE A 128 -25.32 35.00 -18.58
N VAL A 129 -26.10 33.93 -18.74
CA VAL A 129 -27.22 33.60 -17.86
C VAL A 129 -26.64 32.77 -16.71
N ARG A 130 -26.80 33.19 -15.46
CA ARG A 130 -26.36 32.43 -14.27
C ARG A 130 -27.52 31.73 -13.63
N LEU A 131 -27.27 30.48 -13.23
CA LEU A 131 -28.26 29.63 -12.58
C LEU A 131 -27.69 29.14 -11.24
N GLN A 132 -28.55 29.12 -10.24
CA GLN A 132 -28.21 28.64 -8.92
C GLN A 132 -29.16 27.50 -8.54
N PHE A 133 -28.59 26.39 -8.06
CA PHE A 133 -29.32 25.20 -7.67
C PHE A 133 -29.23 24.99 -6.15
N ASP A 134 -30.24 24.30 -5.58
CA ASP A 134 -30.20 23.93 -4.17
C ASP A 134 -29.22 22.78 -3.93
N GLY A 135 -28.38 22.96 -2.93
CA GLY A 135 -27.43 21.94 -2.51
C GLY A 135 -26.25 21.73 -3.47
N GLN A 136 -25.76 20.51 -3.49
CA GLN A 136 -24.59 20.13 -4.24
C GLN A 136 -24.92 19.61 -5.66
N ALA A 137 -23.94 19.61 -6.58
CA ALA A 137 -24.11 19.15 -7.94
C ALA A 137 -24.64 17.71 -8.07
N THR A 138 -24.41 16.87 -7.08
CA THR A 138 -24.91 15.48 -6.99
C THR A 138 -26.36 15.39 -6.55
N ALA A 139 -26.91 16.43 -5.91
CA ALA A 139 -28.31 16.52 -5.51
C ALA A 139 -29.23 16.92 -6.67
N VAL A 140 -28.68 17.59 -7.70
CA VAL A 140 -29.42 17.98 -8.91
C VAL A 140 -29.64 16.73 -9.78
N SER A 141 -30.91 16.49 -10.15
CA SER A 141 -31.31 15.30 -10.89
C SER A 141 -30.64 15.21 -12.27
N PRO A 142 -30.36 14.02 -12.80
CA PRO A 142 -29.85 13.85 -14.17
C PRO A 142 -30.81 14.42 -15.21
N GLU A 143 -32.10 14.39 -14.93
CA GLU A 143 -33.17 14.93 -15.79
C GLU A 143 -33.05 16.45 -15.89
N THR A 144 -32.86 17.15 -14.77
CA THR A 144 -32.64 18.61 -14.74
C THR A 144 -31.37 19.01 -15.51
N LYS A 145 -30.27 18.25 -15.32
CA LYS A 145 -29.03 18.48 -16.07
C LYS A 145 -29.20 18.30 -17.57
N THR A 146 -29.96 17.32 -17.97
CA THR A 146 -30.25 17.07 -19.40
C THR A 146 -31.14 18.17 -19.96
N ALA A 147 -32.23 18.53 -19.25
CA ALA A 147 -33.13 19.59 -19.66
C ALA A 147 -32.42 20.93 -19.84
N LEU A 148 -31.44 21.25 -18.95
CA LEU A 148 -30.66 22.48 -19.09
C LEU A 148 -29.77 22.49 -20.36
N LYS A 149 -29.21 21.37 -20.74
CA LYS A 149 -28.47 21.20 -21.99
C LYS A 149 -29.42 21.30 -23.22
N ASP A 150 -30.60 20.71 -23.11
CA ASP A 150 -31.61 20.77 -24.16
C ASP A 150 -32.06 22.22 -24.37
N PHE A 151 -32.28 23.02 -23.30
CA PHE A 151 -32.55 24.45 -23.41
C PHE A 151 -31.40 25.23 -24.06
N GLY A 152 -30.13 24.89 -23.73
CA GLY A 152 -28.98 25.48 -24.44
C GLY A 152 -28.98 25.18 -25.95
N ALA A 153 -29.28 23.92 -26.32
CA ALA A 153 -29.36 23.50 -27.72
C ALA A 153 -30.57 24.15 -28.46
N GLU A 154 -31.68 24.31 -27.77
CA GLU A 154 -32.90 24.95 -28.29
C GLU A 154 -32.66 26.45 -28.51
N LEU A 155 -32.04 27.12 -27.55
CA LEU A 155 -31.59 28.50 -27.68
C LEU A 155 -30.63 28.66 -28.87
N GLN A 156 -29.63 27.78 -29.00
CA GLN A 156 -28.69 27.80 -30.14
C GLN A 156 -29.40 27.73 -31.49
N GLN A 157 -30.47 26.92 -31.60
CA GLN A 157 -31.25 26.77 -32.83
C GLN A 157 -32.16 27.98 -33.11
N SER A 158 -32.58 28.68 -32.06
CA SER A 158 -33.44 29.87 -32.20
C SER A 158 -32.69 31.14 -32.60
N LEU A 159 -31.38 31.17 -32.38
CA LEU A 159 -30.52 32.30 -32.67
C LEU A 159 -30.03 32.33 -34.13
N PRO A 160 -29.64 33.51 -34.67
CA PRO A 160 -29.08 33.64 -36.03
C PRO A 160 -27.85 32.74 -36.26
N GLU A 161 -27.67 32.28 -37.53
CA GLU A 161 -26.48 31.46 -37.89
C GLU A 161 -25.18 32.21 -37.57
N GLY A 162 -24.21 31.47 -36.98
CA GLY A 162 -22.96 32.00 -36.49
C GLY A 162 -22.93 32.33 -35.01
N SER A 163 -24.08 32.28 -34.30
CA SER A 163 -24.17 32.42 -32.85
C SER A 163 -23.63 31.15 -32.14
N GLN A 164 -23.13 31.30 -30.94
CA GLN A 164 -22.65 30.18 -30.11
C GLN A 164 -23.36 30.19 -28.75
N VAL A 165 -23.82 29.00 -28.31
CA VAL A 165 -24.35 28.81 -26.95
C VAL A 165 -23.61 27.64 -26.30
N ALA A 166 -23.15 27.82 -25.10
CA ALA A 166 -22.52 26.75 -24.33
C ALA A 166 -23.00 26.75 -22.89
N VAL A 167 -23.29 25.55 -22.37
CA VAL A 167 -23.76 25.35 -21.01
C VAL A 167 -22.62 24.80 -20.15
N GLY A 168 -22.32 25.46 -19.04
CA GLY A 168 -21.20 25.11 -18.17
C GLY A 168 -21.45 25.46 -16.70
N GLY A 169 -20.37 25.69 -15.97
CA GLY A 169 -20.41 25.98 -14.53
C GLY A 169 -20.13 24.75 -13.66
N ASP A 170 -20.21 24.93 -12.34
CA ASP A 170 -19.84 23.91 -11.36
C ASP A 170 -20.71 22.64 -11.48
N LEU A 171 -21.98 22.80 -11.88
CA LEU A 171 -22.92 21.68 -12.08
C LEU A 171 -22.41 20.64 -13.10
N PHE A 172 -21.64 21.07 -14.09
CA PHE A 172 -21.11 20.26 -15.19
C PHE A 172 -19.60 20.04 -15.09
N SER A 173 -18.94 20.59 -14.07
CA SER A 173 -17.50 20.40 -13.83
C SER A 173 -17.14 18.96 -13.48
N GLN A 174 -18.12 18.14 -13.10
CA GLN A 174 -17.95 16.77 -12.65
C GLN A 174 -18.61 15.80 -13.63
N SER A 175 -17.81 14.96 -14.27
CA SER A 175 -18.30 13.81 -15.02
C SER A 175 -18.15 12.53 -14.20
N LEU A 176 -19.16 11.65 -14.22
CA LEU A 176 -18.98 10.29 -13.70
C LEU A 176 -17.90 9.60 -14.53
N PRO A 177 -16.88 9.01 -13.88
CA PRO A 177 -15.81 8.33 -14.60
C PRO A 177 -16.40 7.19 -15.44
N LYS A 178 -16.25 7.27 -16.75
CA LYS A 178 -16.62 6.18 -17.67
C LYS A 178 -15.41 5.27 -17.82
N ILE A 179 -15.57 3.97 -17.58
CA ILE A 179 -14.53 2.98 -17.88
C ILE A 179 -14.34 2.95 -19.40
N SER A 180 -13.16 3.35 -19.85
CA SER A 180 -12.77 3.44 -21.25
C SER A 180 -12.27 2.10 -21.79
N ILE A 181 -12.27 1.96 -23.12
CA ILE A 181 -11.67 0.80 -23.81
C ILE A 181 -10.16 0.74 -23.55
N ILE A 182 -9.50 1.87 -23.32
CA ILE A 182 -8.05 1.93 -23.12
C ILE A 182 -7.64 1.31 -21.78
N GLU A 183 -8.45 1.45 -20.74
CA GLU A 183 -8.23 0.76 -19.47
C GLU A 183 -8.27 -0.76 -19.64
N ALA A 184 -9.18 -1.27 -20.48
CA ALA A 184 -9.21 -2.68 -20.86
C ALA A 184 -7.94 -3.11 -21.61
N VAL A 185 -7.33 -2.24 -22.42
CA VAL A 185 -6.05 -2.50 -23.09
C VAL A 185 -4.92 -2.65 -22.07
N GLY A 186 -4.87 -1.83 -21.00
CA GLY A 186 -3.92 -1.98 -19.91
C GLY A 186 -4.01 -3.36 -19.24
N VAL A 187 -5.23 -3.81 -18.98
CA VAL A 187 -5.50 -5.15 -18.42
C VAL A 187 -5.08 -6.26 -19.41
N MET A 188 -5.30 -6.06 -20.71
CA MET A 188 -4.85 -7.00 -21.76
C MET A 188 -3.33 -7.09 -21.85
N ILE A 189 -2.62 -5.96 -21.72
CA ILE A 189 -1.16 -5.94 -21.68
C ILE A 189 -0.67 -6.67 -20.42
N ALA A 190 -1.29 -6.45 -19.27
CA ALA A 190 -0.99 -7.16 -18.04
C ALA A 190 -1.17 -8.68 -18.20
N LEU A 191 -2.27 -9.12 -18.82
CA LEU A 191 -2.50 -10.53 -19.14
C LEU A 191 -1.43 -11.09 -20.08
N PHE A 192 -1.05 -10.34 -21.12
CA PHE A 192 0.03 -10.75 -22.05
C PHE A 192 1.37 -10.94 -21.32
N VAL A 193 1.74 -9.99 -20.45
CA VAL A 193 2.96 -10.09 -19.63
C VAL A 193 2.91 -11.30 -18.70
N LEU A 194 1.76 -11.58 -18.07
CA LEU A 194 1.57 -12.77 -17.25
C LEU A 194 1.71 -14.07 -18.06
N ILE A 195 1.17 -14.13 -19.28
CA ILE A 195 1.34 -15.28 -20.19
C ILE A 195 2.82 -15.52 -20.54
N VAL A 196 3.54 -14.46 -20.87
CA VAL A 196 4.97 -14.53 -21.18
C VAL A 196 5.78 -14.97 -19.96
N THR A 197 5.42 -14.47 -18.76
CA THR A 197 6.12 -14.78 -17.50
C THR A 197 5.91 -16.22 -17.08
N PHE A 198 4.67 -16.69 -17.00
CA PHE A 198 4.32 -18.05 -16.59
C PHE A 198 4.47 -19.07 -17.71
N ARG A 199 4.49 -18.64 -18.98
CA ARG A 199 4.41 -19.51 -20.16
C ARG A 199 3.22 -20.48 -20.12
N SER A 200 2.12 -20.03 -19.54
CA SER A 200 0.88 -20.79 -19.35
C SER A 200 -0.30 -19.84 -19.26
N PHE A 201 -1.27 -19.97 -20.16
CA PHE A 201 -2.48 -19.17 -20.14
C PHE A 201 -3.30 -19.38 -18.84
N ARG A 202 -3.40 -20.62 -18.38
CA ARG A 202 -4.14 -20.96 -17.15
C ARG A 202 -3.55 -20.28 -15.92
N MET A 203 -2.21 -20.28 -15.80
CA MET A 203 -1.53 -19.62 -14.69
C MET A 203 -1.62 -18.09 -14.77
N ALA A 204 -1.63 -17.53 -15.98
CA ALA A 204 -1.72 -16.09 -16.18
C ALA A 204 -3.10 -15.51 -15.82
N TRP A 205 -4.16 -16.31 -16.03
CA TRP A 205 -5.52 -15.86 -15.76
C TRP A 205 -5.82 -15.68 -14.25
N PHE A 206 -5.21 -16.47 -13.38
CA PHE A 206 -5.55 -16.45 -11.95
C PHE A 206 -5.22 -15.16 -11.20
N PRO A 207 -4.01 -14.57 -11.33
CA PRO A 207 -3.72 -13.29 -10.72
C PRO A 207 -4.70 -12.20 -11.18
N LEU A 208 -5.05 -12.21 -12.47
CA LEU A 208 -5.99 -11.26 -13.03
C LEU A 208 -7.42 -11.45 -12.47
N ALA A 209 -7.93 -12.68 -12.49
CA ALA A 209 -9.25 -12.99 -11.94
C ALA A 209 -9.36 -12.67 -10.44
N SER A 210 -8.29 -12.97 -9.68
CA SER A 210 -8.21 -12.62 -8.25
C SER A 210 -8.31 -11.11 -8.05
N ALA A 211 -7.53 -10.34 -8.81
CA ALA A 211 -7.51 -8.89 -8.70
C ALA A 211 -8.86 -8.27 -9.07
N ILE A 212 -9.51 -8.74 -10.15
CA ILE A 212 -10.84 -8.26 -10.58
C ILE A 212 -11.89 -8.49 -9.49
N ILE A 213 -11.93 -9.69 -8.88
CA ILE A 213 -12.87 -9.98 -7.79
C ILE A 213 -12.61 -9.07 -6.58
N GLY A 214 -11.33 -8.88 -6.21
CA GLY A 214 -10.94 -8.01 -5.11
C GLY A 214 -11.31 -6.54 -5.34
N VAL A 215 -11.03 -6.04 -6.54
CA VAL A 215 -11.36 -4.65 -6.93
C VAL A 215 -12.87 -4.43 -6.99
N ALA A 216 -13.62 -5.36 -7.57
CA ALA A 216 -15.08 -5.27 -7.63
C ALA A 216 -15.68 -5.21 -6.21
N LEU A 217 -15.16 -5.99 -5.27
CA LEU A 217 -15.58 -5.94 -3.87
C LEU A 217 -15.21 -4.59 -3.22
N ALA A 218 -13.97 -4.10 -3.44
CA ALA A 218 -13.52 -2.84 -2.88
C ALA A 218 -14.37 -1.67 -3.36
N VAL A 219 -14.62 -1.59 -4.66
CA VAL A 219 -15.45 -0.55 -5.28
C VAL A 219 -16.89 -0.63 -4.77
N SER A 220 -17.46 -1.83 -4.65
CA SER A 220 -18.80 -2.03 -4.07
C SER A 220 -18.87 -1.49 -2.64
N LEU A 221 -17.87 -1.75 -1.80
CA LEU A 221 -17.81 -1.23 -0.43
C LEU A 221 -17.64 0.29 -0.38
N ILE A 222 -16.88 0.88 -1.33
CA ILE A 222 -16.75 2.34 -1.46
C ILE A 222 -18.11 2.95 -1.80
N PHE A 223 -18.88 2.37 -2.73
CA PHE A 223 -20.23 2.85 -3.05
C PHE A 223 -21.23 2.67 -1.89
N VAL A 224 -21.11 1.61 -1.10
CA VAL A 224 -21.88 1.49 0.16
C VAL A 224 -21.51 2.61 1.12
N ALA A 225 -20.23 2.95 1.23
CA ALA A 225 -19.76 4.00 2.13
C ALA A 225 -20.26 5.40 1.74
N THR A 226 -20.67 5.65 0.46
CA THR A 226 -21.30 6.92 0.05
C THR A 226 -22.61 7.21 0.79
N ALA A 227 -23.26 6.19 1.36
CA ALA A 227 -24.44 6.39 2.21
C ALA A 227 -24.15 7.10 3.53
N PHE A 228 -22.91 7.05 4.02
CA PHE A 228 -22.49 7.49 5.34
C PHE A 228 -21.44 8.61 5.34
N ALA A 229 -20.74 8.80 4.22
CA ALA A 229 -19.67 9.79 4.08
C ALA A 229 -19.61 10.36 2.66
N SER A 230 -19.18 11.63 2.53
CA SER A 230 -18.87 12.24 1.25
C SER A 230 -17.60 11.61 0.67
N ILE A 231 -17.71 11.01 -0.51
CA ILE A 231 -16.62 10.33 -1.20
C ILE A 231 -16.42 10.98 -2.56
N SER A 232 -15.20 11.46 -2.81
CA SER A 232 -14.83 12.07 -4.10
C SER A 232 -14.93 11.07 -5.25
N SER A 233 -15.33 11.55 -6.44
CA SER A 233 -15.41 10.76 -7.68
C SER A 233 -14.07 10.14 -8.10
N THR A 234 -12.94 10.72 -7.69
CA THR A 234 -11.60 10.17 -7.94
C THR A 234 -11.26 8.97 -7.05
N THR A 235 -11.95 8.80 -5.90
CA THR A 235 -11.67 7.72 -4.93
C THR A 235 -11.90 6.31 -5.49
N PRO A 236 -13.04 5.99 -6.14
CA PRO A 236 -13.25 4.68 -6.78
C PRO A 236 -12.21 4.39 -7.87
N LEU A 237 -11.82 5.39 -8.67
CA LEU A 237 -10.81 5.22 -9.72
C LEU A 237 -9.44 4.90 -9.15
N LEU A 238 -9.01 5.63 -8.12
CA LEU A 238 -7.76 5.34 -7.42
C LEU A 238 -7.77 3.92 -6.81
N ALA A 239 -8.90 3.52 -6.21
CA ALA A 239 -9.06 2.17 -5.67
C ALA A 239 -9.00 1.09 -6.75
N ILE A 240 -9.58 1.32 -7.94
CA ILE A 240 -9.46 0.42 -9.10
C ILE A 240 -8.01 0.30 -9.54
N MET A 241 -7.34 1.43 -9.76
CA MET A 241 -5.94 1.47 -10.19
C MET A 241 -5.02 0.72 -9.23
N LEU A 242 -5.09 1.05 -7.93
CA LEU A 242 -4.27 0.43 -6.90
C LEU A 242 -4.64 -1.03 -6.67
N GLY A 243 -5.93 -1.33 -6.59
CA GLY A 243 -6.43 -2.68 -6.37
C GLY A 243 -6.04 -3.64 -7.49
N LEU A 244 -6.11 -3.21 -8.76
CA LEU A 244 -5.65 -4.01 -9.91
C LEU A 244 -4.13 -4.18 -9.87
N ALA A 245 -3.38 -3.09 -9.76
CA ALA A 245 -1.91 -3.13 -9.78
C ALA A 245 -1.35 -4.02 -8.66
N VAL A 246 -1.76 -3.75 -7.41
CA VAL A 246 -1.30 -4.47 -6.22
C VAL A 246 -1.86 -5.89 -6.17
N GLY A 247 -3.14 -6.09 -6.54
CA GLY A 247 -3.79 -7.40 -6.53
C GLY A 247 -3.17 -8.38 -7.51
N ILE A 248 -2.85 -7.93 -8.75
CA ILE A 248 -2.16 -8.76 -9.74
C ILE A 248 -0.75 -9.09 -9.27
N ASP A 249 -0.03 -8.11 -8.72
CA ASP A 249 1.36 -8.27 -8.28
C ASP A 249 1.49 -9.26 -7.11
N TYR A 250 0.69 -9.11 -6.07
CA TYR A 250 0.71 -10.01 -4.92
C TYR A 250 0.34 -11.45 -5.28
N ALA A 251 -0.67 -11.62 -6.13
CA ALA A 251 -1.02 -12.94 -6.65
C ALA A 251 0.10 -13.51 -7.54
N LEU A 252 0.79 -12.67 -8.34
CA LEU A 252 1.92 -13.06 -9.16
C LEU A 252 3.08 -13.61 -8.32
N PHE A 253 3.44 -12.97 -7.18
CA PHE A 253 4.52 -13.44 -6.32
C PHE A 253 4.25 -14.84 -5.77
N ILE A 254 3.04 -15.08 -5.23
CA ILE A 254 2.66 -16.40 -4.71
C ILE A 254 2.63 -17.45 -5.83
N ALA A 255 2.02 -17.12 -6.98
CA ALA A 255 1.91 -18.03 -8.12
C ALA A 255 3.27 -18.36 -8.75
N ALA A 256 4.19 -17.39 -8.85
CA ALA A 256 5.54 -17.60 -9.36
C ALA A 256 6.36 -18.52 -8.45
N ARG A 257 6.31 -18.30 -7.12
CA ARG A 257 6.97 -19.16 -6.14
C ARG A 257 6.46 -20.60 -6.21
N HIS A 258 5.14 -20.75 -6.29
CA HIS A 258 4.51 -22.06 -6.50
C HIS A 258 5.00 -22.73 -7.77
N GLN A 259 5.02 -22.03 -8.90
CA GLN A 259 5.48 -22.59 -10.18
C GLN A 259 6.93 -23.04 -10.12
N ASP A 260 7.81 -22.26 -9.47
CA ASP A 260 9.23 -22.60 -9.37
C ASP A 260 9.46 -23.84 -8.48
N GLN A 261 8.73 -23.98 -7.37
CA GLN A 261 8.79 -25.14 -6.50
C GLN A 261 8.24 -26.41 -7.17
N VAL A 262 7.14 -26.32 -7.93
CA VAL A 262 6.59 -27.45 -8.70
C VAL A 262 7.57 -27.88 -9.80
N ARG A 263 8.28 -26.92 -10.45
CA ARG A 263 9.35 -27.23 -11.43
C ARG A 263 10.55 -27.91 -10.78
N ALA A 264 10.81 -27.62 -9.50
CA ALA A 264 11.84 -28.27 -8.70
C ALA A 264 11.43 -29.66 -8.19
N GLY A 265 10.18 -30.11 -8.44
CA GLY A 265 9.70 -31.44 -8.08
C GLY A 265 8.86 -31.50 -6.80
N VAL A 266 8.56 -30.37 -6.15
CA VAL A 266 7.69 -30.32 -4.97
C VAL A 266 6.24 -30.62 -5.39
N GLY A 267 5.53 -31.42 -4.60
CA GLY A 267 4.12 -31.73 -4.86
C GLY A 267 3.26 -30.46 -4.91
N PRO A 268 2.24 -30.38 -5.80
CA PRO A 268 1.49 -29.14 -6.03
C PRO A 268 0.79 -28.59 -4.79
N GLU A 269 0.20 -29.44 -3.95
CA GLU A 269 -0.46 -29.03 -2.69
C GLU A 269 0.56 -28.44 -1.70
N GLU A 270 1.65 -29.17 -1.50
CA GLU A 270 2.72 -28.77 -0.61
C GLU A 270 3.38 -27.45 -1.10
N SER A 271 3.60 -27.35 -2.40
CA SER A 271 4.12 -26.14 -3.03
C SER A 271 3.20 -24.93 -2.85
N ALA A 272 1.87 -25.10 -2.98
CA ALA A 272 0.92 -24.00 -2.74
C ALA A 272 0.95 -23.54 -1.27
N ALA A 273 1.00 -24.48 -0.33
CA ALA A 273 1.11 -24.20 1.10
C ALA A 273 2.42 -23.47 1.43
N ARG A 274 3.56 -23.94 0.90
CA ARG A 274 4.89 -23.30 1.08
C ARG A 274 4.94 -21.91 0.46
N ALA A 275 4.41 -21.75 -0.76
CA ALA A 275 4.39 -20.47 -1.43
C ALA A 275 3.56 -19.44 -0.66
N THR A 276 2.40 -19.84 -0.11
CA THR A 276 1.58 -18.95 0.73
C THR A 276 2.24 -18.69 2.08
N GLY A 277 2.93 -19.65 2.69
CA GLY A 277 3.64 -19.48 3.95
C GLY A 277 4.88 -18.57 3.84
N THR A 278 5.61 -18.61 2.71
CA THR A 278 6.84 -17.83 2.48
C THR A 278 6.54 -16.52 1.74
N ALA A 279 6.22 -16.56 0.44
CA ALA A 279 5.91 -15.37 -0.34
C ALA A 279 4.67 -14.63 0.20
N GLY A 280 3.66 -15.36 0.71
CA GLY A 280 2.48 -14.73 1.33
C GLY A 280 2.82 -13.97 2.62
N SER A 281 3.82 -14.36 3.40
CA SER A 281 4.29 -13.59 4.57
C SER A 281 4.85 -12.24 4.15
N ALA A 282 5.66 -12.21 3.08
CA ALA A 282 6.18 -10.99 2.52
C ALA A 282 5.05 -10.10 1.95
N VAL A 283 4.06 -10.69 1.25
CA VAL A 283 2.87 -9.99 0.75
C VAL A 283 2.06 -9.35 1.88
N VAL A 284 1.83 -10.04 2.98
CA VAL A 284 1.11 -9.47 4.14
C VAL A 284 1.90 -8.31 4.75
N PHE A 285 3.21 -8.47 4.91
CA PHE A 285 4.05 -7.39 5.43
C PHE A 285 4.03 -6.18 4.51
N ALA A 286 4.23 -6.39 3.21
CA ALA A 286 4.16 -5.39 2.16
C ALA A 286 2.80 -4.67 2.15
N GLY A 287 1.70 -5.42 2.19
CA GLY A 287 0.35 -4.86 2.26
C GLY A 287 0.13 -3.99 3.50
N VAL A 288 0.62 -4.41 4.68
CA VAL A 288 0.52 -3.61 5.91
C VAL A 288 1.29 -2.30 5.79
N THR A 289 2.47 -2.29 5.16
CA THR A 289 3.23 -1.05 4.93
C THR A 289 2.49 -0.08 4.01
N VAL A 290 1.86 -0.58 2.94
CA VAL A 290 1.01 0.22 2.04
C VAL A 290 -0.21 0.77 2.78
N LEU A 291 -0.89 -0.06 3.57
CA LEU A 291 -2.04 0.34 4.39
C LEU A 291 -1.69 1.50 5.32
N ILE A 292 -0.58 1.42 6.06
CA ILE A 292 -0.13 2.46 6.98
C ILE A 292 0.20 3.75 6.22
N ALA A 293 0.84 3.66 5.06
CA ALA A 293 1.18 4.81 4.24
C ALA A 293 -0.08 5.52 3.70
N LEU A 294 -1.08 4.77 3.24
CA LEU A 294 -2.33 5.31 2.73
C LEU A 294 -3.21 5.91 3.85
N ILE A 295 -3.29 5.26 5.02
CA ILE A 295 -3.93 5.85 6.20
C ILE A 295 -3.19 7.12 6.64
N GLY A 296 -1.88 7.17 6.44
CA GLY A 296 -1.05 8.34 6.69
C GLY A 296 -1.49 9.60 5.92
N LEU A 297 -2.25 9.48 4.82
CA LEU A 297 -2.87 10.63 4.14
C LEU A 297 -3.76 11.47 5.08
N SER A 298 -4.29 10.87 6.15
CA SER A 298 -5.05 11.59 7.19
C SER A 298 -4.23 12.64 7.94
N PHE A 299 -2.88 12.57 7.94
CA PHE A 299 -2.03 13.60 8.55
C PHE A 299 -2.14 14.98 7.89
N ALA A 300 -2.60 15.03 6.63
CA ALA A 300 -2.89 16.30 5.97
C ALA A 300 -4.05 17.07 6.62
N ASN A 301 -4.84 16.40 7.47
CA ASN A 301 -6.02 16.95 8.14
C ASN A 301 -7.04 17.57 7.16
N ILE A 302 -7.20 16.91 6.01
CA ILE A 302 -8.16 17.28 4.97
C ILE A 302 -9.14 16.12 4.80
N PRO A 303 -10.46 16.33 5.06
CA PRO A 303 -11.45 15.25 5.12
C PRO A 303 -11.48 14.36 3.89
N PHE A 304 -11.50 14.94 2.67
CA PHE A 304 -11.57 14.15 1.44
C PHE A 304 -10.31 13.28 1.20
N LEU A 305 -9.11 13.74 1.60
CA LEU A 305 -7.88 12.92 1.53
C LEU A 305 -7.92 11.78 2.54
N THR A 306 -8.47 12.02 3.72
CA THR A 306 -8.65 11.00 4.75
C THR A 306 -9.57 9.89 4.24
N THR A 307 -10.73 10.24 3.69
CA THR A 307 -11.68 9.26 3.14
C THR A 307 -11.09 8.50 1.95
N MET A 308 -10.36 9.18 1.07
CA MET A 308 -9.68 8.58 -0.07
C MET A 308 -8.54 7.62 0.37
N GLY A 309 -7.74 8.02 1.37
CA GLY A 309 -6.68 7.18 1.95
C GLY A 309 -7.24 5.92 2.61
N ILE A 310 -8.32 6.04 3.37
CA ILE A 310 -9.02 4.90 3.99
C ILE A 310 -9.60 3.97 2.91
N ALA A 311 -10.28 4.51 1.89
CA ALA A 311 -10.85 3.72 0.80
C ALA A 311 -9.77 2.95 0.01
N ALA A 312 -8.67 3.61 -0.33
CA ALA A 312 -7.51 2.98 -0.98
C ALA A 312 -6.88 1.90 -0.08
N SER A 313 -6.80 2.14 1.24
CA SER A 313 -6.32 1.16 2.22
C SER A 313 -7.21 -0.08 2.25
N VAL A 314 -8.53 0.09 2.26
CA VAL A 314 -9.48 -1.03 2.20
C VAL A 314 -9.30 -1.83 0.90
N ALA A 315 -9.11 -1.17 -0.24
CA ALA A 315 -8.85 -1.85 -1.50
C ALA A 315 -7.56 -2.71 -1.46
N VAL A 316 -6.48 -2.16 -0.89
CA VAL A 316 -5.22 -2.90 -0.71
C VAL A 316 -5.38 -4.04 0.30
N ALA A 317 -6.10 -3.84 1.41
CA ALA A 317 -6.37 -4.90 2.38
C ALA A 317 -7.12 -6.08 1.73
N ILE A 318 -8.14 -5.80 0.92
CA ILE A 318 -8.87 -6.79 0.14
C ILE A 318 -7.93 -7.51 -0.84
N ALA A 319 -7.07 -6.78 -1.56
CA ALA A 319 -6.10 -7.35 -2.48
C ALA A 319 -5.15 -8.35 -1.78
N VAL A 320 -4.65 -8.01 -0.58
CA VAL A 320 -3.84 -8.91 0.26
C VAL A 320 -4.62 -10.17 0.64
N LEU A 321 -5.84 -10.00 1.17
CA LEU A 321 -6.70 -11.13 1.59
C LEU A 321 -7.02 -12.06 0.42
N VAL A 322 -7.33 -11.49 -0.74
CA VAL A 322 -7.54 -12.23 -1.99
C VAL A 322 -6.27 -12.98 -2.39
N ALA A 323 -5.12 -12.35 -2.36
CA ALA A 323 -3.84 -12.96 -2.74
C ALA A 323 -3.51 -14.18 -1.86
N ILE A 324 -3.72 -14.11 -0.55
CA ILE A 324 -3.37 -15.23 0.37
C ILE A 324 -4.46 -16.31 0.49
N THR A 325 -5.66 -16.09 -0.04
CA THR A 325 -6.78 -17.06 0.03
C THR A 325 -7.25 -17.54 -1.33
N LEU A 326 -7.64 -16.62 -2.23
CA LEU A 326 -8.21 -16.96 -3.52
C LEU A 326 -7.14 -17.46 -4.50
N THR A 327 -5.91 -16.91 -4.46
CA THR A 327 -4.81 -17.39 -5.31
C THR A 327 -4.48 -18.86 -5.04
N PRO A 328 -4.21 -19.33 -3.79
CA PRO A 328 -4.00 -20.76 -3.54
C PRO A 328 -5.23 -21.60 -3.86
N ALA A 329 -6.46 -21.09 -3.73
CA ALA A 329 -7.66 -21.79 -4.17
C ALA A 329 -7.66 -22.01 -5.69
N PHE A 330 -7.33 -21.00 -6.48
CA PHE A 330 -7.21 -21.12 -7.94
C PHE A 330 -6.11 -22.13 -8.34
N LEU A 331 -4.99 -22.16 -7.63
CA LEU A 331 -3.96 -23.18 -7.83
C LEU A 331 -4.49 -24.60 -7.56
N GLY A 332 -5.44 -24.75 -6.62
CA GLY A 332 -6.14 -25.99 -6.31
C GLY A 332 -7.00 -26.53 -7.47
N PHE A 333 -7.55 -25.66 -8.33
CA PHE A 333 -8.28 -26.08 -9.54
C PHE A 333 -7.37 -26.66 -10.63
N VAL A 334 -6.13 -26.17 -10.75
CA VAL A 334 -5.19 -26.57 -11.83
C VAL A 334 -4.29 -27.74 -11.44
N LYS A 335 -4.08 -27.95 -10.15
CA LYS A 335 -3.24 -29.03 -9.62
C LYS A 335 -1.86 -29.07 -10.29
N GLY A 336 -1.44 -30.21 -10.84
CA GLY A 336 -0.12 -30.40 -11.46
C GLY A 336 0.08 -29.77 -12.86
N GLN A 337 -0.94 -29.15 -13.48
CA GLN A 337 -0.84 -28.56 -14.83
C GLN A 337 -0.15 -27.16 -14.86
N VAL A 338 0.64 -26.86 -13.87
CA VAL A 338 1.29 -25.55 -13.62
C VAL A 338 2.57 -25.37 -14.49
N VAL A 339 3.16 -26.44 -15.03
CA VAL A 339 4.53 -26.47 -15.58
C VAL A 339 4.65 -25.86 -16.99
N GLY A 340 3.72 -25.11 -17.50
CA GLY A 340 3.88 -24.32 -18.73
C GLY A 340 4.48 -25.07 -19.96
N TRP A 341 4.56 -24.41 -21.10
CA TRP A 341 5.09 -25.01 -22.32
C TRP A 341 6.59 -25.31 -22.18
N LYS A 342 6.99 -26.62 -22.27
CA LYS A 342 8.41 -26.99 -22.36
C LYS A 342 8.96 -26.46 -23.69
N ARG A 343 10.04 -25.67 -23.64
CA ARG A 343 10.86 -25.42 -24.82
C ARG A 343 11.36 -26.77 -25.33
N ARG A 344 10.86 -27.24 -26.48
CA ARG A 344 11.42 -28.43 -27.16
C ARG A 344 12.90 -28.13 -27.42
N SER A 345 13.75 -28.63 -26.56
CA SER A 345 15.17 -28.78 -26.86
C SER A 345 15.20 -29.71 -28.06
N ARG A 346 15.71 -29.22 -29.18
CA ARG A 346 16.13 -30.05 -30.31
C ARG A 346 17.34 -30.88 -29.82
N SER A 347 17.08 -31.94 -29.03
CA SER A 347 18.06 -33.00 -28.92
C SER A 347 18.02 -33.76 -30.21
N SER A 348 19.14 -33.76 -30.91
CA SER A 348 19.46 -34.60 -32.05
C SER A 348 18.86 -35.99 -31.84
N ARG A 349 18.03 -36.42 -32.79
CA ARG A 349 17.78 -37.81 -33.03
C ARG A 349 19.12 -38.46 -33.38
N SER A 350 19.72 -39.17 -32.43
CA SER A 350 20.61 -40.25 -32.79
C SER A 350 19.81 -41.55 -32.69
N SER A 351 19.74 -42.16 -33.80
CA SER A 351 19.10 -43.39 -34.15
C SER A 351 19.39 -44.56 -33.21
N SER A 352 18.30 -45.22 -32.82
CA SER A 352 18.11 -46.62 -33.09
C SER A 352 18.73 -47.70 -32.28
N GLY A 353 18.11 -48.74 -32.23
CA GLY A 353 18.63 -50.06 -32.06
C GLY A 353 18.11 -50.76 -30.85
N LEU A 354 17.05 -51.51 -31.09
CA LEU A 354 16.60 -52.62 -30.29
C LEU A 354 17.76 -53.51 -29.80
N ALA A 355 17.92 -53.66 -28.51
CA ALA A 355 18.44 -54.88 -27.91
C ALA A 355 17.91 -55.06 -26.51
N ARG A 356 17.28 -56.17 -26.31
CA ARG A 356 16.75 -56.73 -25.10
C ARG A 356 17.92 -57.31 -24.30
N PRO A 357 18.08 -57.14 -23.00
CA PRO A 357 19.03 -57.91 -22.21
C PRO A 357 18.29 -59.03 -21.48
N GLU A 358 18.79 -60.25 -21.70
CA GLU A 358 18.63 -61.40 -20.80
C GLU A 358 19.59 -61.26 -19.60
N PRO A 359 19.27 -61.85 -18.43
CA PRO A 359 20.11 -61.78 -17.24
C PRO A 359 21.15 -62.94 -17.21
N THR A 360 22.41 -62.58 -16.98
CA THR A 360 23.39 -63.59 -16.50
C THR A 360 24.20 -63.02 -15.36
N ASN A 361 24.16 -63.73 -14.25
CA ASN A 361 25.09 -63.63 -13.11
C ASN A 361 26.51 -63.84 -13.61
N ASP A 362 27.43 -63.01 -13.10
CA ASP A 362 28.69 -63.48 -12.53
C ASP A 362 29.49 -62.39 -11.79
N ALA A 363 30.13 -62.85 -10.77
CA ALA A 363 30.81 -62.10 -9.73
C ALA A 363 32.23 -61.63 -10.13
N ALA A 364 32.64 -60.60 -9.37
CA ALA A 364 34.02 -60.19 -9.06
C ALA A 364 34.89 -59.56 -10.16
N THR A 365 35.26 -58.29 -10.00
CA THR A 365 36.60 -57.83 -9.61
C THR A 365 36.63 -56.28 -9.55
N GLU A 366 37.11 -55.73 -8.45
CA GLU A 366 37.43 -54.32 -8.28
C GLU A 366 38.61 -53.93 -9.19
N GLU A 367 38.37 -52.96 -10.04
CA GLU A 367 39.47 -52.15 -10.61
C GLU A 367 39.05 -50.70 -10.67
N SER A 368 39.74 -49.90 -9.92
CA SER A 368 39.60 -48.43 -9.76
C SER A 368 39.91 -47.72 -11.08
N VAL A 369 38.86 -47.11 -11.68
CA VAL A 369 39.01 -46.16 -12.80
C VAL A 369 38.87 -44.74 -12.27
N PRO A 370 39.82 -43.83 -12.53
CA PRO A 370 39.72 -42.45 -11.99
C PRO A 370 38.58 -41.70 -12.66
N ALA A 371 37.70 -41.16 -11.79
CA ALA A 371 36.60 -40.29 -12.19
C ALA A 371 37.09 -39.09 -12.99
N ARG A 372 36.86 -39.10 -14.28
CA ARG A 372 36.96 -37.91 -15.14
C ARG A 372 35.94 -36.91 -14.63
N ARG A 373 36.38 -35.92 -13.88
CA ARG A 373 35.58 -34.68 -13.57
C ARG A 373 35.22 -34.04 -14.89
N SER A 374 33.98 -34.26 -15.34
CA SER A 374 33.39 -33.50 -16.43
C SER A 374 33.34 -32.04 -15.97
N ALA A 375 34.12 -31.18 -16.59
CA ALA A 375 34.03 -29.75 -16.37
C ALA A 375 32.58 -29.26 -16.60
N PRO A 376 32.02 -28.46 -15.72
CA PRO A 376 30.66 -27.96 -15.89
C PRO A 376 30.59 -27.15 -17.20
N ALA A 377 29.70 -27.57 -18.11
CA ALA A 377 29.42 -26.82 -19.32
C ALA A 377 29.06 -25.39 -18.92
N LYS A 378 29.79 -24.38 -19.42
CA LYS A 378 29.51 -22.96 -19.21
C LYS A 378 28.08 -22.68 -19.64
N ALA A 379 27.16 -22.67 -18.71
CA ALA A 379 25.79 -22.20 -18.93
C ALA A 379 25.84 -20.76 -19.45
N LYS A 380 25.16 -20.48 -20.56
CA LYS A 380 25.11 -19.13 -21.13
C LYS A 380 24.55 -18.19 -20.08
N ARG A 381 25.35 -17.24 -19.60
CA ARG A 381 24.96 -16.22 -18.64
C ARG A 381 23.71 -15.49 -19.13
N GLY A 382 22.66 -15.46 -18.33
CA GLY A 382 21.41 -14.76 -18.64
C GLY A 382 21.61 -13.24 -18.69
N PHE A 383 20.65 -12.50 -19.22
CA PHE A 383 20.69 -11.03 -19.27
C PHE A 383 20.83 -10.42 -17.86
N ALA A 384 20.05 -10.90 -16.88
CA ALA A 384 20.09 -10.42 -15.49
C ALA A 384 21.49 -10.59 -14.86
N ASP A 385 22.16 -11.75 -15.09
CA ASP A 385 23.49 -12.01 -14.58
C ASP A 385 24.55 -11.07 -15.22
N ARG A 386 24.43 -10.79 -16.52
CA ARG A 386 25.32 -9.82 -17.20
C ARG A 386 25.09 -8.42 -16.67
N TRP A 387 23.83 -8.03 -16.49
CA TRP A 387 23.46 -6.71 -16.00
C TRP A 387 24.02 -6.46 -14.60
N VAL A 388 23.70 -7.33 -13.62
CA VAL A 388 24.17 -7.16 -12.25
C VAL A 388 25.69 -7.26 -12.13
N THR A 389 26.34 -8.09 -12.98
CA THR A 389 27.78 -8.16 -13.03
C THR A 389 28.41 -6.85 -13.54
N GLY A 390 27.83 -6.22 -14.55
CA GLY A 390 28.24 -4.90 -15.03
C GLY A 390 28.11 -3.82 -13.98
N VAL A 391 26.93 -3.74 -13.34
CA VAL A 391 26.60 -2.77 -12.29
C VAL A 391 27.54 -2.91 -11.08
N THR A 392 27.77 -4.13 -10.62
CA THR A 392 28.62 -4.40 -9.45
C THR A 392 30.13 -4.37 -9.75
N ARG A 393 30.53 -4.32 -11.02
CA ARG A 393 31.97 -4.17 -11.43
C ARG A 393 32.45 -2.73 -11.24
N HIS A 394 31.57 -1.74 -11.51
CA HIS A 394 31.90 -0.31 -11.39
C HIS A 394 30.86 0.40 -10.51
N PRO A 395 30.73 0.01 -9.24
CA PRO A 395 29.60 0.40 -8.42
C PRO A 395 29.55 1.92 -8.12
N VAL A 396 30.70 2.58 -7.97
CA VAL A 396 30.77 4.05 -7.76
C VAL A 396 30.24 4.80 -8.97
N VAL A 397 30.75 4.44 -10.17
CA VAL A 397 30.33 5.08 -11.43
C VAL A 397 28.83 4.92 -11.64
N THR A 398 28.32 3.69 -11.42
CA THR A 398 26.89 3.40 -11.57
C THR A 398 26.05 4.22 -10.57
N THR A 399 26.47 4.27 -9.30
CA THR A 399 25.76 5.04 -8.26
C THR A 399 25.71 6.52 -8.60
N VAL A 400 26.85 7.12 -8.98
CA VAL A 400 26.92 8.55 -9.34
C VAL A 400 26.10 8.84 -10.61
N ALA A 401 26.20 7.99 -11.63
CA ALA A 401 25.45 8.17 -12.88
C ALA A 401 23.93 8.14 -12.65
N VAL A 402 23.45 7.21 -11.80
CA VAL A 402 22.01 7.12 -11.44
C VAL A 402 21.58 8.35 -10.65
N ILE A 403 22.34 8.76 -9.63
CA ILE A 403 21.99 9.94 -8.80
C ILE A 403 21.94 11.20 -9.67
N VAL A 404 22.95 11.41 -10.53
CA VAL A 404 22.98 12.57 -11.43
C VAL A 404 21.84 12.49 -12.46
N GLY A 405 21.60 11.34 -13.07
CA GLY A 405 20.53 11.16 -14.04
C GLY A 405 19.14 11.44 -13.47
N LEU A 406 18.84 10.88 -12.28
CA LEU A 406 17.58 11.13 -11.60
C LEU A 406 17.50 12.57 -11.05
N GLY A 407 18.62 13.13 -10.60
CA GLY A 407 18.70 14.56 -10.20
C GLY A 407 18.34 15.49 -11.36
N VAL A 408 18.82 15.22 -12.57
CA VAL A 408 18.47 16.00 -13.77
C VAL A 408 16.97 15.85 -14.09
N LEU A 409 16.42 14.62 -14.00
CA LEU A 409 14.99 14.39 -14.19
C LEU A 409 14.12 15.09 -13.12
N ALA A 410 14.67 15.34 -11.95
CA ALA A 410 13.96 16.04 -10.86
C ALA A 410 13.95 17.57 -11.01
N ILE A 411 14.79 18.17 -11.88
CA ILE A 411 14.88 19.65 -12.03
C ILE A 411 13.52 20.29 -12.32
N PRO A 412 12.67 19.77 -13.24
CA PRO A 412 11.38 20.40 -13.52
C PRO A 412 10.41 20.40 -12.33
N ALA A 413 10.62 19.52 -11.33
CA ALA A 413 9.77 19.50 -10.15
C ALA A 413 9.75 20.83 -9.38
N ALA A 414 10.80 21.64 -9.51
CA ALA A 414 10.88 22.97 -8.90
C ALA A 414 9.88 23.99 -9.51
N SER A 415 9.40 23.74 -10.73
CA SER A 415 8.39 24.58 -11.40
C SER A 415 6.96 24.03 -11.27
N LEU A 416 6.75 22.91 -10.52
CA LEU A 416 5.47 22.27 -10.39
C LEU A 416 4.44 23.19 -9.73
N ARG A 417 3.42 23.60 -10.50
CA ARG A 417 2.30 24.41 -10.02
C ARG A 417 1.13 23.51 -9.63
N LEU A 418 0.47 23.87 -8.54
CA LEU A 418 -0.63 23.10 -7.95
C LEU A 418 -1.91 23.94 -7.93
N ALA A 419 -3.02 23.38 -8.43
CA ALA A 419 -4.34 23.98 -8.34
C ALA A 419 -5.42 22.90 -8.21
N LEU A 420 -6.63 23.28 -7.78
CA LEU A 420 -7.78 22.38 -7.91
C LEU A 420 -8.30 22.36 -9.36
N PRO A 421 -8.89 21.25 -9.80
CA PRO A 421 -9.44 21.16 -11.15
C PRO A 421 -10.57 22.16 -11.37
N ASN A 422 -10.58 22.80 -12.53
CA ASN A 422 -11.67 23.64 -13.01
C ASN A 422 -12.15 23.20 -14.40
N ALA A 423 -13.22 23.78 -14.89
CA ALA A 423 -13.77 23.44 -16.21
C ALA A 423 -12.77 23.68 -17.36
N GLY A 424 -11.83 24.62 -17.20
CA GLY A 424 -10.76 24.89 -18.17
C GLY A 424 -9.74 23.76 -18.35
N MET A 425 -9.73 22.74 -17.48
CA MET A 425 -8.87 21.56 -17.58
C MET A 425 -9.56 20.37 -18.26
N GLN A 426 -10.86 20.49 -18.56
CA GLN A 426 -11.62 19.42 -19.25
C GLN A 426 -11.26 19.35 -20.74
N PRO A 427 -11.58 18.22 -21.40
CA PRO A 427 -11.42 18.09 -22.86
C PRO A 427 -12.13 19.22 -23.61
N THR A 428 -11.53 19.73 -24.68
CA THR A 428 -12.09 20.81 -25.51
C THR A 428 -13.44 20.48 -26.12
N SER A 429 -13.78 19.19 -26.21
CA SER A 429 -15.08 18.72 -26.70
C SER A 429 -16.19 18.79 -25.65
N SER A 430 -15.87 19.08 -24.37
CA SER A 430 -16.90 19.18 -23.34
C SER A 430 -17.56 20.55 -23.36
N GLU A 431 -18.90 20.60 -23.19
CA GLU A 431 -19.66 21.86 -23.15
C GLU A 431 -19.18 22.78 -22.01
N ALA A 432 -18.87 22.20 -20.82
CA ALA A 432 -18.36 22.96 -19.70
C ALA A 432 -17.02 23.66 -20.04
N ARG A 433 -16.15 23.01 -20.85
CA ARG A 433 -14.92 23.63 -21.33
C ARG A 433 -15.21 24.74 -22.35
N GLN A 434 -16.12 24.51 -23.28
CA GLN A 434 -16.53 25.51 -24.26
C GLN A 434 -17.10 26.77 -23.58
N ALA A 435 -17.99 26.61 -22.58
CA ALA A 435 -18.51 27.73 -21.81
C ALA A 435 -17.39 28.46 -21.04
N TYR A 436 -16.41 27.75 -20.49
CA TYR A 436 -15.25 28.34 -19.82
C TYR A 436 -14.40 29.16 -20.80
N ASP A 437 -14.12 28.62 -21.99
CA ASP A 437 -13.28 29.28 -22.97
C ASP A 437 -13.99 30.54 -23.53
N LEU A 438 -15.30 30.46 -23.88
CA LEU A 438 -16.11 31.59 -24.32
C LEU A 438 -16.19 32.70 -23.25
N THR A 439 -16.37 32.32 -21.96
CA THR A 439 -16.34 33.26 -20.85
C THR A 439 -14.96 33.95 -20.76
N SER A 440 -13.86 33.20 -20.89
CA SER A 440 -12.52 33.78 -20.87
C SER A 440 -12.26 34.74 -22.01
N GLU A 441 -12.75 34.43 -23.22
CA GLU A 441 -12.54 35.19 -24.43
C GLU A 441 -13.31 36.54 -24.42
N HIS A 442 -14.59 36.53 -24.06
CA HIS A 442 -15.48 37.66 -24.15
C HIS A 442 -15.54 38.52 -22.88
N PHE A 443 -15.36 37.92 -21.72
CA PHE A 443 -15.45 38.58 -20.41
C PHE A 443 -14.08 38.73 -19.73
N GLY A 444 -13.14 37.89 -20.11
CA GLY A 444 -11.82 37.77 -19.47
C GLY A 444 -11.73 36.60 -18.48
N PRO A 445 -10.52 36.08 -18.25
CA PRO A 445 -10.29 34.84 -17.52
C PRO A 445 -10.79 34.82 -16.08
N GLY A 446 -10.82 35.96 -15.41
CA GLY A 446 -11.26 36.12 -14.03
C GLY A 446 -12.76 35.83 -13.80
N PHE A 447 -13.59 35.99 -14.82
CA PHE A 447 -15.04 35.67 -14.73
C PHE A 447 -15.33 34.20 -14.47
N ASN A 448 -14.40 33.33 -14.78
CA ASN A 448 -14.49 31.89 -14.48
C ASN A 448 -14.21 31.52 -13.02
N GLY A 449 -13.78 32.49 -12.21
CA GLY A 449 -13.44 32.25 -10.82
C GLY A 449 -13.59 33.47 -9.91
N PRO A 450 -14.84 34.02 -9.80
CA PRO A 450 -15.04 35.19 -8.97
C PRO A 450 -14.73 34.89 -7.51
N LEU A 451 -14.18 35.88 -6.81
CA LEU A 451 -13.99 35.87 -5.37
C LEU A 451 -15.20 36.51 -4.68
N ILE A 452 -15.49 36.09 -3.49
CA ILE A 452 -16.58 36.63 -2.70
C ILE A 452 -16.01 37.14 -1.37
N MET A 453 -16.39 38.39 -1.00
CA MET A 453 -16.21 38.83 0.37
C MET A 453 -17.57 38.93 1.05
N THR A 454 -17.65 38.43 2.28
CA THR A 454 -18.88 38.47 3.08
C THR A 454 -18.56 38.88 4.51
N GLY A 455 -19.49 39.58 5.13
CA GLY A 455 -19.36 40.00 6.52
C GLY A 455 -20.65 40.58 7.10
N THR A 456 -20.71 40.65 8.43
CA THR A 456 -21.84 41.18 9.16
C THR A 456 -21.89 42.69 9.11
N ILE A 457 -22.97 43.26 8.61
CA ILE A 457 -23.19 44.69 8.44
C ILE A 457 -24.30 45.28 9.34
N VAL A 458 -24.73 44.52 10.34
CA VAL A 458 -25.84 44.87 11.25
C VAL A 458 -25.65 46.22 11.98
N THR A 459 -24.44 46.70 12.11
CA THR A 459 -24.10 47.97 12.74
C THR A 459 -24.30 49.20 11.81
N SER A 460 -24.57 48.97 10.53
CA SER A 460 -24.72 50.04 9.54
C SER A 460 -26.14 50.66 9.57
N ASN A 461 -26.21 51.96 9.58
CA ASN A 461 -27.47 52.70 9.43
C ASN A 461 -27.90 52.87 7.97
N ASP A 462 -26.99 52.62 7.01
CA ASP A 462 -27.23 52.67 5.56
C ASP A 462 -26.46 51.52 4.87
N PRO A 463 -27.04 50.31 4.89
CA PRO A 463 -26.39 49.12 4.34
C PRO A 463 -26.06 49.24 2.86
N LEU A 464 -26.92 49.86 2.06
CA LEU A 464 -26.68 49.98 0.62
C LEU A 464 -25.49 50.92 0.30
N LYS A 465 -25.42 52.07 1.00
CA LYS A 465 -24.30 52.98 0.86
C LYS A 465 -23.00 52.32 1.33
N LEU A 466 -23.01 51.64 2.46
CA LEU A 466 -21.87 50.90 2.98
C LEU A 466 -21.34 49.89 1.96
N MET A 467 -22.20 49.10 1.34
CA MET A 467 -21.80 48.13 0.31
C MET A 467 -21.20 48.81 -0.92
N LYS A 468 -21.74 49.96 -1.36
CA LYS A 468 -21.20 50.74 -2.47
C LYS A 468 -19.83 51.35 -2.14
N ASP A 469 -19.65 51.89 -0.93
CA ASP A 469 -18.39 52.45 -0.47
C ASP A 469 -17.30 51.36 -0.36
N LEU A 470 -17.65 50.17 0.14
CA LEU A 470 -16.77 49.02 0.18
C LEU A 470 -16.38 48.57 -1.24
N ALA A 471 -17.33 48.44 -2.16
CA ALA A 471 -17.08 48.08 -3.54
C ALA A 471 -16.06 49.03 -4.20
N THR A 472 -16.26 50.36 -4.04
CA THR A 472 -15.36 51.38 -4.55
C THR A 472 -13.94 51.33 -3.96
N GLU A 473 -13.79 50.88 -2.71
CA GLU A 473 -12.46 50.69 -2.10
C GLU A 473 -11.77 49.43 -2.64
N ILE A 474 -12.53 48.35 -2.82
CA ILE A 474 -12.02 47.09 -3.29
C ILE A 474 -11.60 47.15 -4.77
N GLU A 475 -12.33 47.90 -5.61
CA GLU A 475 -11.97 48.12 -7.02
C GLU A 475 -10.60 48.80 -7.22
N LYS A 476 -10.09 49.48 -6.22
CA LYS A 476 -8.77 50.14 -6.29
C LYS A 476 -7.61 49.19 -6.01
N ILE A 477 -7.90 47.96 -5.57
CA ILE A 477 -6.87 46.98 -5.25
C ILE A 477 -6.31 46.38 -6.54
N PRO A 478 -4.98 46.39 -6.74
CA PRO A 478 -4.38 45.82 -7.95
C PRO A 478 -4.75 44.35 -8.13
N GLY A 479 -5.12 43.98 -9.36
CA GLY A 479 -5.56 42.63 -9.72
C GLY A 479 -7.08 42.43 -9.64
N VAL A 480 -7.84 43.43 -9.15
CA VAL A 480 -9.30 43.48 -9.26
C VAL A 480 -9.68 44.08 -10.60
N LYS A 481 -10.38 43.34 -11.44
CA LYS A 481 -10.91 43.82 -12.72
C LYS A 481 -12.15 44.68 -12.50
N THR A 482 -13.09 44.18 -11.71
CA THR A 482 -14.35 44.88 -11.36
C THR A 482 -15.02 44.21 -10.16
N VAL A 483 -15.91 44.95 -9.48
CA VAL A 483 -16.86 44.39 -8.50
C VAL A 483 -18.21 44.18 -9.19
N ALA A 484 -18.55 42.92 -9.44
CA ALA A 484 -19.75 42.55 -10.19
C ALA A 484 -21.06 42.74 -9.39
N LEU A 485 -20.99 42.59 -8.05
CA LEU A 485 -22.14 42.72 -7.17
C LEU A 485 -21.67 43.19 -5.78
N ALA A 486 -22.36 44.14 -5.19
CA ALA A 486 -22.19 44.51 -3.81
C ALA A 486 -23.56 44.86 -3.19
N THR A 487 -24.10 43.93 -2.36
CA THR A 487 -25.47 44.09 -1.86
C THR A 487 -25.60 43.51 -0.44
N PRO A 488 -26.48 44.12 0.40
CA PRO A 488 -26.91 43.46 1.65
C PRO A 488 -27.91 42.34 1.35
N ASN A 489 -28.09 41.41 2.30
CA ASN A 489 -29.17 40.44 2.25
C ASN A 489 -30.52 41.11 2.58
N GLN A 490 -31.64 40.39 2.47
CA GLN A 490 -32.99 40.90 2.69
C GLN A 490 -33.22 41.43 4.14
N THR A 491 -32.49 40.88 5.09
CA THR A 491 -32.54 41.28 6.50
C THR A 491 -31.57 42.42 6.84
N ALA A 492 -30.71 42.81 5.86
CA ALA A 492 -29.68 43.84 6.03
C ALA A 492 -28.67 43.59 7.16
N ASP A 493 -28.47 42.32 7.54
CA ASP A 493 -27.53 41.92 8.58
C ASP A 493 -26.18 41.43 8.04
N THR A 494 -26.16 40.96 6.78
CA THR A 494 -24.95 40.45 6.12
C THR A 494 -24.83 41.07 4.73
N GLY A 495 -23.58 41.42 4.36
CA GLY A 495 -23.23 41.92 3.02
C GLY A 495 -22.47 40.89 2.22
N ILE A 496 -22.65 40.94 0.89
CA ILE A 496 -21.88 40.18 -0.10
C ILE A 496 -21.26 41.12 -1.13
N ILE A 497 -19.99 40.88 -1.44
CA ILE A 497 -19.26 41.59 -2.50
C ILE A 497 -18.63 40.55 -3.41
N GLN A 498 -19.04 40.51 -4.66
CA GLN A 498 -18.49 39.64 -5.68
C GLN A 498 -17.42 40.36 -6.49
N ILE A 499 -16.21 39.88 -6.44
CA ILE A 499 -15.02 40.47 -7.06
C ILE A 499 -14.60 39.60 -8.23
N VAL A 500 -14.39 40.20 -9.38
CA VAL A 500 -13.84 39.52 -10.56
C VAL A 500 -12.34 39.86 -10.64
N PRO A 501 -11.44 38.85 -10.55
CA PRO A 501 -10.00 39.06 -10.76
C PRO A 501 -9.68 39.41 -12.20
N GLU A 502 -8.50 40.01 -12.45
CA GLU A 502 -7.96 40.19 -13.80
C GLU A 502 -7.47 38.87 -14.40
N THR A 503 -7.04 37.92 -13.58
CA THR A 503 -6.41 36.66 -13.97
C THR A 503 -7.31 35.44 -13.70
N ALA A 504 -6.97 34.33 -14.32
CA ALA A 504 -7.70 33.06 -14.17
C ALA A 504 -7.66 32.52 -12.73
N PRO A 505 -8.63 31.67 -12.31
CA PRO A 505 -8.69 31.13 -10.94
C PRO A 505 -7.48 30.26 -10.56
N ASP A 506 -6.77 29.70 -11.54
CA ASP A 506 -5.59 28.85 -11.39
C ASP A 506 -4.26 29.61 -11.58
N ASP A 507 -4.32 30.94 -11.73
CA ASP A 507 -3.14 31.80 -11.87
C ASP A 507 -2.57 32.16 -10.48
N PRO A 508 -1.25 32.14 -10.28
CA PRO A 508 -0.61 32.59 -9.04
C PRO A 508 -0.98 34.01 -8.65
N ALA A 509 -1.19 34.92 -9.63
CA ALA A 509 -1.59 36.32 -9.38
C ALA A 509 -2.97 36.40 -8.70
N THR A 510 -3.91 35.49 -8.99
CA THR A 510 -5.20 35.40 -8.28
C THR A 510 -5.01 34.97 -6.81
N ALA A 511 -4.06 34.08 -6.55
CA ALA A 511 -3.72 33.71 -5.16
C ALA A 511 -3.05 34.90 -4.41
N ASP A 512 -2.23 35.67 -5.09
CA ASP A 512 -1.67 36.93 -4.54
C ASP A 512 -2.76 37.92 -4.22
N LEU A 513 -3.75 38.11 -5.11
CA LEU A 513 -4.91 38.95 -4.87
C LEU A 513 -5.72 38.49 -3.64
N VAL A 514 -5.96 37.21 -3.46
CA VAL A 514 -6.67 36.68 -2.25
C VAL A 514 -5.90 37.06 -0.99
N ARG A 515 -4.58 36.93 -1.00
CA ARG A 515 -3.73 37.31 0.13
C ARG A 515 -3.76 38.84 0.38
N GLU A 516 -3.75 39.65 -0.68
CA GLU A 516 -3.86 41.10 -0.57
C GLU A 516 -5.23 41.53 -0.03
N LEU A 517 -6.33 40.93 -0.51
CA LEU A 517 -7.68 41.17 0.00
C LEU A 517 -7.79 40.87 1.50
N ARG A 518 -7.20 39.77 1.94
CA ARG A 518 -7.14 39.37 3.37
C ARG A 518 -6.29 40.37 4.18
N ALA A 519 -5.19 40.86 3.62
CA ALA A 519 -4.36 41.83 4.29
C ALA A 519 -5.05 43.19 4.51
N GLN A 520 -6.12 43.49 3.75
CA GLN A 520 -6.96 44.67 3.98
C GLN A 520 -7.95 44.54 5.14
N HIS A 521 -8.10 43.37 5.74
CA HIS A 521 -9.09 43.06 6.80
C HIS A 521 -9.09 44.14 7.91
N ASP A 522 -7.95 44.37 8.56
CA ASP A 522 -7.88 45.29 9.70
C ASP A 522 -8.19 46.75 9.28
N ARG A 523 -7.72 47.18 8.10
CA ARG A 523 -8.01 48.48 7.55
C ARG A 523 -9.50 48.70 7.27
N LEU A 524 -10.17 47.70 6.70
CA LEU A 524 -11.59 47.76 6.39
C LEU A 524 -12.44 47.69 7.68
N LEU A 525 -12.03 46.85 8.63
CA LEU A 525 -12.64 46.75 9.93
C LEU A 525 -12.57 48.07 10.71
N ASP A 526 -11.40 48.72 10.77
CA ASP A 526 -11.21 50.00 11.46
C ASP A 526 -12.00 51.15 10.79
N LYS A 527 -12.05 51.12 9.44
CA LYS A 527 -12.68 52.21 8.68
C LYS A 527 -14.19 52.08 8.59
N TYR A 528 -14.71 50.87 8.42
CA TYR A 528 -16.12 50.62 8.14
C TYR A 528 -16.83 49.82 9.25
N GLY A 529 -16.12 49.27 10.22
CA GLY A 529 -16.70 48.46 11.31
C GLY A 529 -17.19 47.10 10.84
N VAL A 530 -16.70 46.58 9.70
CA VAL A 530 -17.17 45.32 9.10
C VAL A 530 -16.04 44.29 9.05
N ASP A 531 -16.25 43.15 9.66
CA ASP A 531 -15.38 41.94 9.58
C ASP A 531 -15.70 41.22 8.28
N LEU A 532 -14.93 41.49 7.24
CA LEU A 532 -15.08 40.88 5.92
C LEU A 532 -14.16 39.66 5.76
N LYS A 533 -14.71 38.54 5.31
CA LYS A 533 -13.99 37.32 5.00
C LYS A 533 -13.95 37.07 3.51
N VAL A 534 -12.78 36.70 3.00
CA VAL A 534 -12.59 36.33 1.59
C VAL A 534 -12.93 34.86 1.41
N THR A 535 -13.89 34.57 0.55
CA THR A 535 -14.46 33.25 0.29
C THR A 535 -14.81 33.05 -1.19
N GLY A 536 -15.63 32.09 -1.51
CA GLY A 536 -15.94 31.62 -2.86
C GLY A 536 -15.08 30.43 -3.25
N PHE A 537 -15.51 29.71 -4.31
CA PHE A 537 -14.83 28.47 -4.74
C PHE A 537 -13.32 28.67 -5.01
N THR A 538 -12.96 29.78 -5.67
CA THR A 538 -11.57 30.12 -5.98
C THR A 538 -10.72 30.31 -4.72
N ALA A 539 -11.23 31.03 -3.72
CA ALA A 539 -10.51 31.24 -2.45
C ALA A 539 -10.35 29.92 -1.67
N VAL A 540 -11.40 29.07 -1.64
CA VAL A 540 -11.34 27.73 -1.05
C VAL A 540 -10.30 26.86 -1.77
N ALA A 541 -10.26 26.89 -3.11
CA ALA A 541 -9.30 26.14 -3.90
C ALA A 541 -7.84 26.56 -3.61
N ILE A 542 -7.61 27.85 -3.41
CA ILE A 542 -6.30 28.40 -3.00
C ILE A 542 -5.93 27.91 -1.60
N ASP A 543 -6.84 28.02 -0.62
CA ASP A 543 -6.61 27.56 0.76
C ASP A 543 -6.30 26.08 0.82
N ILE A 544 -6.99 25.25 0.00
CA ILE A 544 -6.72 23.83 -0.14
C ILE A 544 -5.31 23.59 -0.66
N SER A 545 -4.94 24.29 -1.74
CA SER A 545 -3.63 24.12 -2.38
C SER A 545 -2.49 24.53 -1.44
N ASP A 546 -2.65 25.64 -0.71
CA ASP A 546 -1.67 26.11 0.27
C ASP A 546 -1.53 25.11 1.44
N ARG A 547 -2.64 24.59 1.96
CA ARG A 547 -2.62 23.60 3.04
C ARG A 547 -1.98 22.27 2.60
N LEU A 548 -2.26 21.83 1.38
CA LEU A 548 -1.66 20.63 0.79
C LEU A 548 -0.16 20.81 0.57
N GLY A 549 0.26 21.98 0.05
CA GLY A 549 1.66 22.33 -0.09
C GLY A 549 2.39 22.29 1.26
N GLY A 550 1.80 22.88 2.30
CA GLY A 550 2.32 22.85 3.66
C GLY A 550 2.38 21.46 4.29
N ALA A 551 1.49 20.52 3.90
CA ALA A 551 1.46 19.16 4.41
C ALA A 551 2.50 18.23 3.73
N LEU A 552 3.08 18.60 2.60
CA LEU A 552 4.04 17.74 1.86
C LEU A 552 5.27 17.38 2.69
N LEU A 553 5.89 18.34 3.36
CA LEU A 553 7.11 18.09 4.14
C LEU A 553 6.84 17.23 5.39
N PRO A 554 5.83 17.53 6.25
CA PRO A 554 5.46 16.67 7.37
C PRO A 554 5.12 15.24 6.95
N PHE A 555 4.35 15.10 5.87
CA PHE A 555 3.99 13.78 5.33
C PHE A 555 5.23 13.03 4.81
N GLY A 556 6.13 13.71 4.11
CA GLY A 556 7.40 13.14 3.65
C GLY A 556 8.27 12.63 4.80
N VAL A 557 8.39 13.41 5.88
CA VAL A 557 9.11 13.00 7.10
C VAL A 557 8.45 11.79 7.76
N PHE A 558 7.12 11.76 7.84
CA PHE A 558 6.37 10.60 8.36
C PHE A 558 6.65 9.34 7.54
N VAL A 559 6.52 9.41 6.21
CA VAL A 559 6.73 8.28 5.30
C VAL A 559 8.17 7.76 5.36
N VAL A 560 9.16 8.65 5.33
CA VAL A 560 10.58 8.29 5.45
C VAL A 560 10.88 7.70 6.82
N GLY A 561 10.38 8.28 7.90
CA GLY A 561 10.53 7.78 9.27
C GLY A 561 9.95 6.39 9.43
N LEU A 562 8.73 6.17 8.90
CA LEU A 562 8.07 4.86 8.88
C LEU A 562 8.91 3.82 8.13
N SER A 563 9.45 4.19 6.94
CA SER A 563 10.36 3.35 6.17
C SER A 563 11.58 2.91 6.98
N LEU A 564 12.26 3.87 7.60
CA LEU A 564 13.45 3.60 8.40
C LEU A 564 13.14 2.62 9.53
N ILE A 565 12.03 2.81 10.25
CA ILE A 565 11.63 1.94 11.36
C ILE A 565 11.30 0.53 10.84
N LEU A 566 10.38 0.42 9.89
CA LEU A 566 9.88 -0.88 9.40
C LEU A 566 10.99 -1.72 8.76
N LEU A 567 11.80 -1.11 7.87
CA LEU A 567 12.88 -1.85 7.22
C LEU A 567 14.04 -2.18 8.18
N THR A 568 14.29 -1.35 9.22
CA THR A 568 15.28 -1.69 10.25
C THR A 568 14.85 -2.94 11.03
N ILE A 569 13.58 -3.04 11.38
CA ILE A 569 13.01 -4.22 12.05
C ILE A 569 13.15 -5.47 11.16
N VAL A 570 12.82 -5.35 9.87
CA VAL A 570 12.84 -6.46 8.92
C VAL A 570 14.26 -6.94 8.60
N PHE A 571 15.10 -6.02 8.15
CA PHE A 571 16.43 -6.39 7.66
C PHE A 571 17.50 -6.47 8.74
N ARG A 572 17.18 -6.02 9.97
CA ARG A 572 18.16 -5.94 11.08
C ARG A 572 19.47 -5.28 10.61
N SER A 573 19.31 -4.16 9.93
CA SER A 573 20.38 -3.34 9.38
C SER A 573 19.99 -1.87 9.43
N ILE A 574 20.97 -0.97 9.59
CA ILE A 574 20.75 0.49 9.49
C ILE A 574 20.96 0.97 8.05
N TRP A 575 21.90 0.40 7.32
CA TRP A 575 22.26 0.88 5.99
C TRP A 575 21.23 0.55 4.91
N VAL A 576 20.53 -0.59 5.02
CA VAL A 576 19.50 -0.99 4.08
C VAL A 576 18.31 -0.01 4.10
N PRO A 577 17.73 0.36 5.25
CA PRO A 577 16.69 1.37 5.33
C PRO A 577 17.12 2.74 4.79
N ILE A 578 18.29 3.22 5.16
CA ILE A 578 18.80 4.54 4.71
C ILE A 578 18.90 4.58 3.18
N LYS A 579 19.52 3.57 2.55
CA LYS A 579 19.63 3.54 1.09
C LYS A 579 18.27 3.41 0.40
N ALA A 580 17.32 2.68 1.02
CA ALA A 580 15.97 2.52 0.49
C ALA A 580 15.19 3.84 0.54
N ALA A 581 15.27 4.56 1.66
CA ALA A 581 14.64 5.87 1.83
C ALA A 581 15.20 6.91 0.84
N LEU A 582 16.52 6.97 0.67
CA LEU A 582 17.16 7.86 -0.29
C LEU A 582 16.79 7.51 -1.74
N GLY A 583 16.74 6.22 -2.09
CA GLY A 583 16.30 5.75 -3.39
C GLY A 583 14.85 6.12 -3.70
N TYR A 584 13.97 5.93 -2.71
CA TYR A 584 12.56 6.33 -2.79
C TYR A 584 12.40 7.84 -3.02
N LEU A 585 13.05 8.68 -2.20
CA LEU A 585 12.99 10.14 -2.36
C LEU A 585 13.47 10.58 -3.75
N LEU A 586 14.52 9.97 -4.25
CA LEU A 586 15.05 10.27 -5.58
C LEU A 586 14.08 9.83 -6.69
N SER A 587 13.41 8.69 -6.54
CA SER A 587 12.36 8.23 -7.46
C SER A 587 11.16 9.17 -7.49
N VAL A 588 10.69 9.61 -6.32
CA VAL A 588 9.56 10.53 -6.19
C VAL A 588 9.90 11.89 -6.79
N ALA A 589 11.08 12.45 -6.48
CA ALA A 589 11.52 13.71 -7.05
C ALA A 589 11.61 13.66 -8.58
N ALA A 590 12.15 12.57 -9.13
CA ALA A 590 12.22 12.37 -10.58
C ALA A 590 10.82 12.19 -11.20
N ALA A 591 9.89 11.51 -10.52
CA ALA A 591 8.50 11.37 -10.98
C ALA A 591 7.80 12.73 -11.02
N PHE A 592 7.96 13.57 -9.98
CA PHE A 592 7.44 14.94 -9.98
C PHE A 592 8.04 15.76 -11.11
N GLY A 593 9.35 15.62 -11.36
CA GLY A 593 10.01 16.31 -12.46
C GLY A 593 9.44 15.93 -13.83
N VAL A 594 9.16 14.66 -14.06
CA VAL A 594 8.53 14.21 -15.32
C VAL A 594 7.10 14.73 -15.43
N VAL A 595 6.32 14.71 -14.34
CA VAL A 595 4.97 15.28 -14.33
C VAL A 595 5.01 16.76 -14.64
N ALA A 596 5.88 17.54 -14.01
CA ALA A 596 6.06 18.95 -14.31
C ALA A 596 6.48 19.20 -15.76
N ALA A 597 7.43 18.42 -16.28
CA ALA A 597 7.87 18.54 -17.67
C ALA A 597 6.73 18.29 -18.68
N VAL A 598 5.81 17.37 -18.38
CA VAL A 598 4.66 17.06 -19.25
C VAL A 598 3.56 18.11 -19.11
N PHE A 599 3.13 18.43 -17.90
CA PHE A 599 1.94 19.26 -17.67
C PHE A 599 2.24 20.76 -17.59
N ASP A 600 3.39 21.19 -17.03
CA ASP A 600 3.76 22.61 -16.97
C ASP A 600 4.57 23.07 -18.20
N TRP A 601 5.49 22.21 -18.71
CA TRP A 601 6.34 22.56 -19.86
C TRP A 601 5.80 22.07 -21.19
N GLY A 602 4.74 21.20 -21.19
CA GLY A 602 4.10 20.68 -22.39
C GLY A 602 4.89 19.60 -23.14
N TRP A 603 5.91 18.97 -22.53
CA TRP A 603 6.63 17.88 -23.16
C TRP A 603 5.69 16.67 -23.40
N LEU A 604 5.67 16.16 -24.63
CA LEU A 604 4.79 15.04 -24.99
C LEU A 604 3.29 15.29 -24.75
N ALA A 605 2.83 16.54 -24.65
CA ALA A 605 1.43 16.86 -24.40
C ALA A 605 0.49 16.25 -25.45
N GLY A 606 0.82 16.36 -26.74
CA GLY A 606 0.02 15.77 -27.81
C GLY A 606 -0.13 14.25 -27.73
N PRO A 607 0.97 13.46 -27.68
CA PRO A 607 0.89 12.00 -27.55
C PRO A 607 0.18 11.49 -26.29
N LEU A 608 0.20 12.27 -25.21
CA LEU A 608 -0.45 11.94 -23.95
C LEU A 608 -1.85 12.52 -23.82
N ASN A 609 -2.34 13.18 -24.88
CA ASN A 609 -3.66 13.82 -24.93
C ASN A 609 -3.89 14.79 -23.76
N VAL A 610 -2.90 15.68 -23.52
CA VAL A 610 -2.99 16.72 -22.49
C VAL A 610 -3.69 17.93 -23.09
N ASP A 611 -4.93 18.18 -22.68
CA ASP A 611 -5.81 19.21 -23.26
C ASP A 611 -5.42 20.64 -22.89
N LYS A 612 -4.82 20.82 -21.71
CA LYS A 612 -4.33 22.14 -21.23
C LYS A 612 -2.98 21.98 -20.53
N ILE A 613 -2.01 22.81 -20.94
CA ILE A 613 -0.75 22.97 -20.24
C ILE A 613 -1.00 23.94 -19.08
N GLY A 614 -0.63 23.53 -17.86
CA GLY A 614 -0.87 24.32 -16.66
C GLY A 614 -0.67 23.55 -15.36
N PRO A 615 -1.19 24.08 -14.23
CA PRO A 615 -1.01 23.44 -12.93
C PRO A 615 -1.64 22.05 -12.87
N VAL A 616 -1.05 21.18 -12.05
CA VAL A 616 -1.59 19.85 -11.77
C VAL A 616 -2.42 19.87 -10.49
N ILE A 617 -3.25 18.85 -10.33
CA ILE A 617 -4.13 18.76 -9.16
C ILE A 617 -3.33 18.75 -7.83
N SER A 618 -3.74 19.60 -6.90
CA SER A 618 -2.98 19.93 -5.67
C SER A 618 -2.71 18.75 -4.75
N PHE A 619 -3.56 17.71 -4.75
CA PHE A 619 -3.37 16.53 -3.92
C PHE A 619 -2.54 15.42 -4.59
N MET A 620 -2.15 15.58 -5.87
CA MET A 620 -1.32 14.61 -6.59
C MET A 620 0.00 14.31 -5.88
N PRO A 621 0.78 15.28 -5.40
CA PRO A 621 2.07 15.00 -4.77
C PRO A 621 1.96 14.10 -3.53
N ILE A 622 0.99 14.36 -2.66
CA ILE A 622 0.79 13.58 -1.43
C ILE A 622 0.36 12.15 -1.75
N ILE A 623 -0.59 11.98 -2.70
CA ILE A 623 -1.02 10.67 -3.15
C ILE A 623 0.14 9.90 -3.78
N LEU A 624 0.87 10.54 -4.68
CA LEU A 624 2.00 9.93 -5.37
C LEU A 624 3.07 9.47 -4.38
N MET A 625 3.41 10.30 -3.39
CA MET A 625 4.34 9.93 -2.33
C MET A 625 3.86 8.73 -1.53
N GLY A 626 2.59 8.71 -1.09
CA GLY A 626 2.04 7.61 -0.28
C GLY A 626 1.98 6.29 -1.04
N VAL A 627 1.50 6.33 -2.28
CA VAL A 627 1.35 5.13 -3.13
C VAL A 627 2.70 4.60 -3.58
N LEU A 628 3.59 5.45 -4.11
CA LEU A 628 4.94 5.03 -4.50
C LEU A 628 5.73 4.49 -3.32
N PHE A 629 5.56 5.05 -2.11
CA PHE A 629 6.19 4.49 -0.92
C PHE A 629 5.77 3.04 -0.68
N GLY A 630 4.47 2.77 -0.69
CA GLY A 630 3.95 1.42 -0.49
C GLY A 630 4.51 0.44 -1.52
N LEU A 631 4.37 0.77 -2.80
CA LEU A 631 4.85 -0.06 -3.91
C LEU A 631 6.38 -0.20 -3.92
N ALA A 632 7.10 0.87 -3.54
CA ALA A 632 8.55 0.83 -3.44
C ALA A 632 9.02 -0.11 -2.33
N MET A 633 8.37 -0.14 -1.17
CA MET A 633 8.77 -1.01 -0.06
C MET A 633 8.63 -2.50 -0.40
N ASP A 634 7.59 -2.87 -1.14
CA ASP A 634 7.32 -4.27 -1.50
C ASP A 634 8.49 -4.92 -2.25
N TYR A 635 8.97 -4.26 -3.29
CA TYR A 635 10.11 -4.77 -4.07
C TYR A 635 11.43 -4.74 -3.31
N GLU A 636 11.61 -3.75 -2.43
CA GLU A 636 12.79 -3.70 -1.57
C GLU A 636 12.85 -4.93 -0.68
N VAL A 637 11.73 -5.29 -0.06
CA VAL A 637 11.65 -6.47 0.79
C VAL A 637 11.98 -7.73 -0.01
N PHE A 638 11.36 -7.94 -1.17
CA PHE A 638 11.57 -9.15 -1.97
C PHE A 638 13.00 -9.29 -2.51
N LEU A 639 13.58 -8.20 -3.01
CA LEU A 639 14.92 -8.22 -3.60
C LEU A 639 16.01 -8.39 -2.54
N VAL A 640 15.91 -7.62 -1.46
CA VAL A 640 16.96 -7.56 -0.43
C VAL A 640 16.89 -8.77 0.51
N SER A 641 15.69 -9.33 0.80
CA SER A 641 15.58 -10.58 1.55
C SER A 641 16.34 -11.72 0.88
N ARG A 642 16.20 -11.86 -0.43
CA ARG A 642 16.96 -12.88 -1.19
C ARG A 642 18.48 -12.67 -1.12
N MET A 643 18.92 -11.42 -1.23
CA MET A 643 20.35 -11.11 -1.09
C MET A 643 20.86 -11.44 0.30
N ARG A 644 20.02 -11.20 1.34
CA ARG A 644 20.33 -11.51 2.74
C ARG A 644 20.38 -13.01 2.97
N GLU A 645 19.37 -13.75 2.52
CA GLU A 645 19.32 -15.22 2.62
C GLU A 645 20.59 -15.86 2.02
N ASP A 646 20.96 -15.47 0.80
CA ASP A 646 22.16 -15.96 0.13
C ASP A 646 23.44 -15.59 0.91
N PHE A 647 23.50 -14.38 1.49
CA PHE A 647 24.65 -13.95 2.29
C PHE A 647 24.78 -14.74 3.59
N VAL A 648 23.68 -14.95 4.33
CA VAL A 648 23.68 -15.69 5.60
C VAL A 648 24.10 -17.15 5.38
N HIS A 649 23.52 -17.80 4.38
CA HIS A 649 23.89 -19.18 4.02
C HIS A 649 25.34 -19.31 3.55
N ALA A 650 25.83 -18.36 2.77
CA ALA A 650 27.22 -18.39 2.29
C ALA A 650 28.21 -18.13 3.42
N ARG A 651 27.88 -17.21 4.35
CA ARG A 651 28.69 -16.92 5.55
C ARG A 651 28.78 -18.15 6.47
N ALA A 652 27.65 -18.84 6.71
CA ALA A 652 27.63 -20.04 7.54
C ALA A 652 28.52 -21.17 6.98
N ARG A 653 28.57 -21.35 5.64
CA ARG A 653 29.44 -22.35 4.99
C ARG A 653 30.91 -21.97 4.97
N ALA A 654 31.25 -20.68 4.91
CA ALA A 654 32.62 -20.19 4.80
C ALA A 654 33.29 -19.95 6.16
N GLY A 655 32.56 -20.03 7.27
CA GLY A 655 33.05 -19.75 8.63
C GLY A 655 33.45 -18.30 8.88
N GLY A 656 33.10 -17.38 7.95
CA GLY A 656 33.43 -15.96 8.04
C GLY A 656 32.74 -15.12 6.96
N ALA A 657 32.80 -13.80 7.08
CA ALA A 657 32.30 -12.88 6.08
C ALA A 657 33.47 -12.25 5.31
N ASP A 658 33.32 -12.14 3.98
CA ASP A 658 34.26 -11.46 3.09
C ASP A 658 33.48 -10.60 2.09
N ARG A 659 34.07 -9.49 1.65
CA ARG A 659 33.49 -8.60 0.65
C ARG A 659 33.11 -9.33 -0.66
N ALA A 660 33.94 -10.26 -1.12
CA ALA A 660 33.66 -11.04 -2.32
C ALA A 660 32.42 -11.91 -2.15
N LEU A 661 32.23 -12.50 -0.99
CA LEU A 661 31.08 -13.30 -0.61
C LEU A 661 29.81 -12.44 -0.59
N ALA A 662 29.89 -11.24 0.00
CA ALA A 662 28.77 -10.29 0.01
C ALA A 662 28.35 -9.86 -1.40
N VAL A 663 29.30 -9.53 -2.29
CA VAL A 663 29.01 -9.17 -3.69
C VAL A 663 28.44 -10.35 -4.48
N ASN A 664 28.92 -11.58 -4.23
CA ASN A 664 28.35 -12.77 -4.87
C ASN A 664 26.91 -13.04 -4.42
N ALA A 665 26.60 -12.84 -3.13
CA ALA A 665 25.25 -12.94 -2.61
C ALA A 665 24.30 -11.90 -3.24
N VAL A 666 24.79 -10.67 -3.46
CA VAL A 666 24.04 -9.64 -4.19
C VAL A 666 23.73 -10.10 -5.62
N ARG A 667 24.72 -10.70 -6.34
CA ARG A 667 24.51 -11.16 -7.71
C ARG A 667 23.57 -12.35 -7.80
N SER A 668 23.70 -13.33 -6.91
CA SER A 668 22.84 -14.53 -6.90
C SER A 668 21.40 -14.17 -6.55
N GLY A 669 21.18 -13.43 -5.45
CA GLY A 669 19.85 -12.97 -5.01
C GLY A 669 19.15 -12.10 -6.05
N PHE A 670 19.91 -11.19 -6.70
CA PHE A 670 19.39 -10.40 -7.81
C PHE A 670 18.94 -11.28 -8.99
N THR A 671 19.79 -12.20 -9.44
CA THR A 671 19.50 -13.04 -10.61
C THR A 671 18.28 -13.93 -10.37
N ALA A 672 18.09 -14.41 -9.14
CA ALA A 672 16.92 -15.20 -8.73
C ALA A 672 15.62 -14.39 -8.77
N SER A 673 15.66 -13.12 -8.35
CA SER A 673 14.46 -12.27 -8.21
C SER A 673 14.13 -11.46 -9.47
N ALA A 674 15.11 -11.11 -10.29
CA ALA A 674 14.99 -10.14 -11.39
C ALA A 674 13.85 -10.42 -12.37
N ARG A 675 13.56 -11.69 -12.68
CA ARG A 675 12.49 -12.05 -13.62
C ARG A 675 11.10 -11.68 -13.09
N VAL A 676 10.84 -11.96 -11.82
CA VAL A 676 9.52 -11.70 -11.19
C VAL A 676 9.33 -10.21 -10.97
N VAL A 677 10.34 -9.53 -10.44
CA VAL A 677 10.33 -8.07 -10.24
C VAL A 677 10.13 -7.32 -11.57
N THR A 678 10.82 -7.73 -12.65
CA THR A 678 10.62 -7.10 -13.97
C THR A 678 9.21 -7.30 -14.50
N ALA A 679 8.65 -8.51 -14.35
CA ALA A 679 7.29 -8.78 -14.82
C ALA A 679 6.26 -7.96 -14.05
N ALA A 680 6.38 -7.89 -12.74
CA ALA A 680 5.53 -7.13 -11.85
C ALA A 680 5.58 -5.62 -12.18
N ALA A 681 6.78 -5.06 -12.33
CA ALA A 681 6.98 -3.66 -12.70
C ALA A 681 6.35 -3.30 -14.05
N VAL A 682 6.50 -4.17 -15.06
CA VAL A 682 5.89 -3.95 -16.40
C VAL A 682 4.38 -4.03 -16.33
N ILE A 683 3.82 -4.95 -15.52
CA ILE A 683 2.37 -5.07 -15.34
C ILE A 683 1.82 -3.80 -14.70
N MET A 684 2.41 -3.35 -13.59
CA MET A 684 1.96 -2.14 -12.90
C MET A 684 2.12 -0.90 -13.77
N PHE A 685 3.26 -0.76 -14.46
CA PHE A 685 3.43 0.31 -15.44
C PHE A 685 2.31 0.30 -16.47
N ALA A 686 1.98 -0.86 -17.07
CA ALA A 686 0.94 -0.96 -18.07
C ALA A 686 -0.45 -0.60 -17.53
N VAL A 687 -0.75 -1.02 -16.29
CA VAL A 687 -2.02 -0.69 -15.64
C VAL A 687 -2.13 0.82 -15.42
N PHE A 688 -1.13 1.47 -14.81
CA PHE A 688 -1.20 2.91 -14.57
C PHE A 688 -1.11 3.74 -15.86
N ALA A 689 -0.25 3.35 -16.80
CA ALA A 689 -0.10 4.05 -18.07
C ALA A 689 -1.37 4.04 -18.93
N ALA A 690 -2.23 3.01 -18.78
CA ALA A 690 -3.50 2.93 -19.48
C ALA A 690 -4.50 4.02 -19.07
N PHE A 691 -4.37 4.58 -17.85
CA PHE A 691 -5.24 5.67 -17.39
C PHE A 691 -4.78 7.07 -17.84
N VAL A 692 -3.61 7.18 -18.51
CA VAL A 692 -3.07 8.49 -18.89
C VAL A 692 -3.81 9.11 -20.10
N PRO A 693 -4.06 8.42 -21.23
CA PRO A 693 -4.58 9.06 -22.45
C PRO A 693 -6.03 9.58 -22.33
N GLU A 694 -6.89 8.82 -21.65
CA GLU A 694 -8.33 9.12 -21.53
C GLU A 694 -8.80 9.42 -20.10
N GLY A 695 -7.87 9.49 -19.13
CA GLY A 695 -8.16 9.83 -17.74
C GLY A 695 -8.74 11.25 -17.63
N ASP A 696 -9.57 11.45 -16.60
CA ASP A 696 -9.97 12.78 -16.16
C ASP A 696 -8.73 13.65 -15.87
N ALA A 697 -8.84 14.97 -16.06
CA ALA A 697 -7.73 15.91 -15.86
C ALA A 697 -7.10 15.80 -14.46
N SER A 698 -7.88 15.40 -13.46
CA SER A 698 -7.38 15.16 -12.09
C SER A 698 -6.56 13.87 -11.98
N LEU A 699 -6.89 12.86 -12.78
CA LEU A 699 -6.30 11.53 -12.66
C LEU A 699 -5.06 11.36 -13.55
N LYS A 700 -5.01 12.02 -14.73
CA LYS A 700 -3.88 11.93 -15.67
C LYS A 700 -2.52 12.19 -15.02
N PRO A 701 -2.31 13.27 -14.21
CA PRO A 701 -1.02 13.54 -13.55
C PRO A 701 -0.66 12.46 -12.53
N ILE A 702 -1.65 11.93 -11.79
CA ILE A 702 -1.45 10.87 -10.81
C ILE A 702 -1.04 9.58 -11.52
N ALA A 703 -1.76 9.19 -12.56
CA ALA A 703 -1.49 7.98 -13.33
C ALA A 703 -0.11 8.02 -14.01
N LEU A 704 0.25 9.13 -14.62
CA LEU A 704 1.57 9.34 -15.23
C LEU A 704 2.68 9.30 -14.17
N GLY A 705 2.50 10.01 -13.07
CA GLY A 705 3.45 10.04 -11.97
C GLY A 705 3.70 8.65 -11.37
N LEU A 706 2.64 7.84 -11.17
CA LEU A 706 2.73 6.46 -10.71
C LEU A 706 3.41 5.57 -11.74
N ALA A 707 3.03 5.65 -13.02
CA ALA A 707 3.61 4.85 -14.09
C ALA A 707 5.13 5.11 -14.21
N VAL A 708 5.52 6.38 -14.29
CA VAL A 708 6.94 6.78 -14.39
C VAL A 708 7.69 6.46 -13.10
N GLY A 709 7.09 6.75 -11.94
CA GLY A 709 7.68 6.46 -10.63
C GLY A 709 8.01 4.98 -10.46
N ILE A 710 7.13 4.07 -10.89
CA ILE A 710 7.35 2.62 -10.86
C ILE A 710 8.49 2.21 -11.80
N VAL A 711 8.54 2.76 -13.01
CA VAL A 711 9.65 2.47 -13.94
C VAL A 711 10.99 2.91 -13.37
N ILE A 712 11.04 4.13 -12.83
CA ILE A 712 12.25 4.65 -12.19
C ILE A 712 12.63 3.80 -10.99
N ASP A 713 11.69 3.52 -10.09
CA ASP A 713 11.95 2.73 -8.88
C ASP A 713 12.40 1.31 -9.24
N ALA A 714 11.68 0.59 -10.07
CA ALA A 714 11.97 -0.80 -10.39
C ALA A 714 13.28 -0.96 -11.19
N PHE A 715 13.46 -0.20 -12.28
CA PHE A 715 14.58 -0.43 -13.19
C PHE A 715 15.81 0.39 -12.85
N VAL A 716 15.65 1.66 -12.49
CA VAL A 716 16.78 2.55 -12.21
C VAL A 716 17.24 2.41 -10.77
N VAL A 717 16.33 2.47 -9.79
CA VAL A 717 16.74 2.37 -8.39
C VAL A 717 17.00 0.92 -8.01
N ARG A 718 16.04 0.01 -8.15
CA ARG A 718 16.17 -1.35 -7.62
C ARG A 718 17.05 -2.28 -8.45
N MET A 719 16.92 -2.25 -9.76
CA MET A 719 17.72 -3.13 -10.62
C MET A 719 19.11 -2.56 -10.92
N THR A 720 19.37 -1.28 -10.61
CA THR A 720 20.67 -0.65 -10.92
C THR A 720 21.33 -0.04 -9.69
N LEU A 721 20.66 0.91 -8.98
CA LEU A 721 21.26 1.60 -7.84
C LEU A 721 21.44 0.67 -6.63
N VAL A 722 20.44 -0.13 -6.27
CA VAL A 722 20.47 -1.02 -5.11
C VAL A 722 21.62 -2.02 -5.18
N PRO A 723 21.81 -2.81 -6.26
CA PRO A 723 22.95 -3.72 -6.37
C PRO A 723 24.30 -2.99 -6.33
N ALA A 724 24.39 -1.78 -6.91
CA ALA A 724 25.61 -0.98 -6.89
C ALA A 724 25.96 -0.55 -5.46
N VAL A 725 25.01 0.03 -4.73
CA VAL A 725 25.21 0.49 -3.35
C VAL A 725 25.49 -0.68 -2.40
N MET A 726 24.77 -1.81 -2.55
CA MET A 726 25.03 -3.02 -1.75
C MET A 726 26.42 -3.59 -2.00
N ALA A 727 26.91 -3.54 -3.24
CA ALA A 727 28.29 -3.95 -3.57
C ALA A 727 29.35 -2.97 -3.00
N LEU A 728 29.03 -1.66 -2.90
CA LEU A 728 29.88 -0.66 -2.23
C LEU A 728 29.97 -0.91 -0.74
N LEU A 729 28.85 -1.15 -0.08
CA LEU A 729 28.77 -1.37 1.35
C LEU A 729 29.37 -2.75 1.75
N GLY A 730 29.24 -3.77 0.90
CA GLY A 730 29.70 -5.13 1.18
C GLY A 730 29.10 -5.68 2.46
N GLU A 731 29.93 -6.16 3.39
CA GLU A 731 29.49 -6.69 4.68
C GLU A 731 28.81 -5.64 5.58
N LYS A 732 29.24 -4.37 5.48
CA LYS A 732 28.65 -3.27 6.25
C LYS A 732 27.17 -3.06 5.95
N ALA A 733 26.69 -3.51 4.81
CA ALA A 733 25.28 -3.46 4.46
C ALA A 733 24.37 -4.15 5.47
N TRP A 734 24.91 -5.16 6.20
CA TRP A 734 24.16 -5.98 7.16
C TRP A 734 24.52 -5.66 8.62
N TRP A 735 25.18 -4.53 8.85
CA TRP A 735 25.60 -4.12 10.19
C TRP A 735 24.45 -3.51 10.98
N MET A 736 24.36 -3.92 12.26
CA MET A 736 23.40 -3.39 13.25
C MET A 736 24.06 -3.29 14.63
N PRO A 737 23.81 -2.22 15.41
CA PRO A 737 24.29 -2.10 16.77
C PRO A 737 23.67 -3.18 17.68
N ARG A 738 24.47 -3.81 18.55
CA ARG A 738 24.01 -4.89 19.43
C ARG A 738 22.86 -4.49 20.36
N TRP A 739 22.81 -3.24 20.83
CA TRP A 739 21.73 -2.75 21.69
C TRP A 739 20.39 -2.70 20.95
N LEU A 740 20.40 -2.27 19.68
CA LEU A 740 19.21 -2.18 18.83
C LEU A 740 18.76 -3.59 18.39
N ASP A 741 19.72 -4.48 18.11
CA ASP A 741 19.47 -5.87 17.75
C ASP A 741 18.74 -6.64 18.86
N ARG A 742 19.05 -6.36 20.14
CA ARG A 742 18.36 -6.94 21.30
C ARG A 742 16.98 -6.36 21.56
N ALA A 743 16.78 -5.08 21.23
CA ALA A 743 15.51 -4.37 21.48
C ALA A 743 14.41 -4.69 20.46
N LEU A 744 14.78 -5.10 19.24
CA LEU A 744 13.83 -5.31 18.15
C LEU A 744 13.26 -6.73 18.11
N PRO A 745 11.95 -6.90 17.85
CA PRO A 745 11.34 -8.21 17.68
C PRO A 745 11.87 -8.93 16.44
N HIS A 746 11.88 -10.27 16.48
CA HIS A 746 12.22 -11.11 15.33
C HIS A 746 10.97 -11.41 14.52
N PHE A 747 10.92 -10.91 13.28
CA PHE A 747 9.88 -11.25 12.32
C PHE A 747 10.41 -12.25 11.28
N ASP A 748 9.82 -13.43 11.23
CA ASP A 748 10.08 -14.43 10.19
C ASP A 748 9.29 -14.07 8.92
N ILE A 749 9.89 -13.26 8.04
CA ILE A 749 9.31 -12.88 6.74
C ILE A 749 9.73 -13.88 5.66
N GLU A 750 10.89 -14.50 5.83
CA GLU A 750 11.48 -15.43 4.87
C GLU A 750 10.87 -16.84 4.96
N GLY A 751 10.13 -17.15 6.05
CA GLY A 751 9.53 -18.45 6.29
C GLY A 751 10.53 -19.51 6.73
N GLU A 752 11.65 -19.10 7.34
CA GLU A 752 12.67 -20.02 7.89
C GLU A 752 12.06 -21.04 8.84
N ALA A 753 11.06 -20.62 9.65
CA ALA A 753 10.34 -21.50 10.55
C ALA A 753 9.61 -22.63 9.78
N VAL A 754 8.98 -22.32 8.65
CA VAL A 754 8.30 -23.33 7.81
C VAL A 754 9.33 -24.22 7.11
N GLU A 755 10.43 -23.67 6.59
CA GLU A 755 11.46 -24.47 5.93
C GLU A 755 12.14 -25.42 6.91
N ARG A 756 12.43 -24.98 8.13
CA ARG A 756 12.99 -25.84 9.19
C ARG A 756 12.00 -26.90 9.65
N GLU A 757 10.69 -26.55 9.86
CA GLU A 757 9.65 -27.51 10.22
C GLU A 757 9.50 -28.59 9.15
N LEU A 758 9.62 -28.22 7.88
CA LEU A 758 9.54 -29.15 6.75
C LEU A 758 10.83 -29.99 6.57
N ALA A 759 12.01 -29.38 6.74
CA ALA A 759 13.29 -30.10 6.66
C ALA A 759 13.41 -31.16 7.76
N LEU A 760 12.78 -30.93 8.90
CA LEU A 760 12.78 -31.79 10.07
C LEU A 760 11.45 -32.54 10.25
N HIS A 761 10.58 -32.59 9.22
CA HIS A 761 9.28 -33.28 9.32
C HIS A 761 9.42 -34.74 9.71
N ASP A 762 10.36 -35.46 9.11
CA ASP A 762 10.62 -36.90 9.33
C ASP A 762 11.69 -37.13 10.39
N TRP A 763 12.17 -36.13 11.09
CA TRP A 763 13.14 -36.24 12.17
C TRP A 763 12.45 -36.32 13.54
N PRO A 764 12.91 -37.21 14.43
CA PRO A 764 13.97 -38.23 14.32
C PRO A 764 13.55 -39.44 13.45
N GLU A 765 12.31 -39.78 13.40
CA GLU A 765 11.64 -40.73 12.51
C GLU A 765 10.21 -40.27 12.21
N PRO A 766 9.62 -40.70 11.07
CA PRO A 766 8.21 -40.38 10.75
C PRO A 766 7.28 -40.88 11.88
N ASP A 767 6.33 -40.00 12.27
CA ASP A 767 5.30 -40.31 13.28
C ASP A 767 5.83 -40.71 14.69
N THR A 768 7.00 -40.14 15.08
CA THR A 768 7.54 -40.32 16.43
C THR A 768 6.50 -40.01 17.53
N ARG A 769 6.37 -40.90 18.51
CA ARG A 769 5.51 -40.69 19.69
C ARG A 769 6.28 -40.19 20.91
N ALA A 770 7.62 -40.08 20.83
CA ALA A 770 8.44 -39.65 21.95
C ALA A 770 7.95 -38.31 22.51
N ALA A 771 7.92 -38.21 23.84
CA ALA A 771 7.50 -36.96 24.51
C ALA A 771 8.52 -35.86 24.33
N VAL A 772 9.82 -36.17 24.39
CA VAL A 772 10.93 -35.22 24.16
C VAL A 772 12.01 -35.92 23.34
N VAL A 773 12.47 -35.27 22.26
CA VAL A 773 13.66 -35.68 21.52
C VAL A 773 14.55 -34.47 21.34
N ALA A 774 15.76 -34.55 21.84
CA ALA A 774 16.79 -33.54 21.69
C ALA A 774 18.03 -34.16 21.03
N GLU A 775 18.66 -33.44 20.12
CA GLU A 775 19.90 -33.83 19.44
C GLU A 775 20.84 -32.64 19.37
N ASP A 776 22.04 -32.80 19.96
CA ASP A 776 23.11 -31.81 19.95
C ASP A 776 22.69 -30.40 20.37
N LEU A 777 21.79 -30.31 21.38
CA LEU A 777 21.32 -29.02 21.86
C LEU A 777 22.46 -28.21 22.47
N VAL A 778 22.49 -26.93 22.09
CA VAL A 778 23.45 -25.94 22.61
C VAL A 778 22.68 -24.71 23.07
N LEU A 779 23.06 -24.17 24.22
CA LEU A 779 22.62 -22.86 24.67
C LEU A 779 23.82 -22.05 25.14
N ALA A 780 24.13 -20.97 24.44
CA ALA A 780 25.19 -20.02 24.80
C ALA A 780 24.62 -18.60 24.86
N GLU A 781 25.04 -17.84 25.86
CA GLU A 781 24.74 -16.41 25.99
C GLU A 781 26.03 -15.60 25.92
N GLY A 782 26.33 -15.01 24.79
CA GLY A 782 27.61 -14.36 24.49
C GLY A 782 28.74 -15.39 24.40
N ASP A 783 29.74 -15.24 25.27
CA ASP A 783 30.88 -16.14 25.35
C ASP A 783 30.71 -17.24 26.44
N ILE A 784 29.56 -17.28 27.12
CA ILE A 784 29.24 -18.25 28.16
C ILE A 784 28.34 -19.33 27.57
N GLU A 785 28.83 -20.55 27.52
CA GLU A 785 28.09 -21.73 27.12
C GLU A 785 27.46 -22.37 28.37
N LEU A 786 26.12 -22.44 28.44
CA LEU A 786 25.40 -23.04 29.56
C LEU A 786 25.35 -24.55 29.45
N TYR A 787 25.07 -25.06 28.25
CA TYR A 787 25.20 -26.49 27.93
C TYR A 787 25.47 -26.67 26.42
N SER A 788 26.15 -27.78 26.10
CA SER A 788 26.49 -28.17 24.73
C SER A 788 26.27 -29.67 24.52
N ALA A 789 25.96 -29.98 23.24
CA ALA A 789 25.79 -31.37 22.77
C ALA A 789 24.77 -32.21 23.59
N ALA A 790 23.78 -31.58 24.23
CA ALA A 790 22.78 -32.29 25.00
C ALA A 790 21.85 -33.07 24.07
N SER A 791 21.91 -34.39 24.14
CA SER A 791 21.08 -35.30 23.33
C SER A 791 20.33 -36.25 24.26
N VAL A 792 18.99 -36.35 24.09
CA VAL A 792 18.14 -37.19 24.92
C VAL A 792 16.84 -37.56 24.21
N ARG A 793 16.33 -38.74 24.50
CA ARG A 793 15.01 -39.22 24.07
C ARG A 793 14.23 -39.68 25.28
N VAL A 794 12.99 -39.20 25.43
CA VAL A 794 12.08 -39.56 26.52
C VAL A 794 10.75 -40.02 25.93
N GLU A 795 10.31 -41.23 26.24
CA GLU A 795 9.02 -41.72 25.78
C GLU A 795 7.86 -41.19 26.66
N PRO A 796 6.59 -41.23 26.18
CA PRO A 796 5.45 -40.75 26.95
C PRO A 796 5.27 -41.58 28.24
N GLY A 797 5.18 -40.87 29.38
CA GLY A 797 5.04 -41.45 30.70
C GLY A 797 6.37 -41.79 31.40
N ASP A 798 7.49 -41.78 30.70
CA ASP A 798 8.84 -41.94 31.30
C ASP A 798 9.30 -40.69 32.03
N SER A 799 10.39 -40.83 32.77
CA SER A 799 10.99 -39.75 33.54
C SER A 799 12.46 -39.53 33.14
N LEU A 800 12.89 -38.25 33.15
CA LEU A 800 14.27 -37.85 32.90
C LEU A 800 14.79 -37.09 34.09
N ILE A 801 15.96 -37.49 34.61
CA ILE A 801 16.70 -36.73 35.59
C ILE A 801 17.82 -35.98 34.84
N VAL A 802 17.89 -34.66 35.03
CA VAL A 802 18.92 -33.82 34.47
C VAL A 802 19.86 -33.38 35.62
N THR A 803 21.12 -33.74 35.50
CA THR A 803 22.16 -33.33 36.46
C THR A 803 23.20 -32.44 35.80
N SER A 804 23.78 -31.50 36.56
CA SER A 804 24.87 -30.65 36.12
C SER A 804 25.66 -30.13 37.33
N ALA A 805 26.94 -29.91 37.12
CA ALA A 805 27.78 -29.20 38.08
C ALA A 805 27.35 -27.73 38.27
N ASP A 806 26.78 -27.11 37.22
CA ASP A 806 26.14 -25.80 37.33
C ASP A 806 24.61 -25.97 37.27
N PRO A 807 23.87 -25.71 38.37
CA PRO A 807 22.41 -25.80 38.42
C PRO A 807 21.71 -24.92 37.36
N ARG A 808 22.37 -23.81 36.92
CA ARG A 808 21.82 -22.96 35.87
C ARG A 808 21.72 -23.67 34.50
N ALA A 809 22.67 -24.57 34.21
CA ALA A 809 22.66 -25.34 32.97
C ALA A 809 21.48 -26.31 32.91
N ALA A 810 21.23 -27.05 33.99
CA ALA A 810 20.07 -27.98 34.09
C ALA A 810 18.73 -27.20 34.00
N ARG A 811 18.58 -26.11 34.73
CA ARG A 811 17.42 -25.20 34.67
C ARG A 811 17.20 -24.68 33.24
N ALA A 812 18.27 -24.22 32.59
CA ALA A 812 18.23 -23.69 31.22
C ALA A 812 17.74 -24.76 30.21
N LEU A 813 18.25 -26.00 30.32
CA LEU A 813 17.78 -27.11 29.48
C LEU A 813 16.30 -27.41 29.72
N LEU A 814 15.85 -27.49 30.97
CA LEU A 814 14.45 -27.73 31.30
C LEU A 814 13.52 -26.61 30.79
N LEU A 815 13.95 -25.36 30.90
CA LEU A 815 13.19 -24.23 30.36
C LEU A 815 13.20 -24.23 28.82
N THR A 816 14.25 -24.74 28.19
CA THR A 816 14.32 -24.91 26.72
C THR A 816 13.29 -25.97 26.29
N VAL A 817 13.21 -27.13 26.98
CA VAL A 817 12.18 -28.14 26.69
C VAL A 817 10.78 -27.60 26.94
N ALA A 818 10.58 -26.77 27.95
CA ALA A 818 9.30 -26.10 28.21
C ALA A 818 8.96 -24.97 27.21
N GLY A 819 9.82 -24.71 26.20
CA GLY A 819 9.61 -23.68 25.18
C GLY A 819 9.70 -22.25 25.71
N ARG A 820 10.35 -22.03 26.88
CA ARG A 820 10.53 -20.71 27.51
C ARG A 820 11.85 -20.07 27.15
N VAL A 821 12.84 -20.87 26.76
CA VAL A 821 14.15 -20.43 26.27
C VAL A 821 14.37 -21.05 24.89
N ALA A 822 14.91 -20.30 23.95
CA ALA A 822 15.25 -20.82 22.62
C ALA A 822 16.69 -21.35 22.63
N PRO A 823 16.96 -22.59 22.15
CA PRO A 823 18.33 -23.08 22.02
C PRO A 823 19.09 -22.28 20.95
N THR A 824 20.41 -22.15 21.11
CA THR A 824 21.27 -21.49 20.12
C THR A 824 21.73 -22.44 19.01
N GLY A 825 21.64 -23.75 19.24
CA GLY A 825 21.96 -24.81 18.28
C GLY A 825 21.30 -26.13 18.59
N GLY A 826 21.42 -27.10 17.68
CA GLY A 826 20.83 -28.43 17.81
C GLY A 826 19.35 -28.52 17.36
N ARG A 827 18.72 -29.66 17.66
CA ARG A 827 17.33 -29.97 17.30
C ARG A 827 16.52 -30.40 18.51
N LEU A 828 15.29 -29.88 18.63
CA LEU A 828 14.43 -30.23 19.76
C LEU A 828 12.99 -30.42 19.32
N ARG A 829 12.39 -31.57 19.66
CA ARG A 829 10.96 -31.84 19.46
C ARG A 829 10.33 -32.20 20.79
N VAL A 830 9.20 -31.57 21.14
CA VAL A 830 8.48 -31.77 22.40
C VAL A 830 7.01 -32.07 22.08
N ALA A 831 6.49 -33.16 22.54
CA ALA A 831 5.13 -33.64 22.24
C ALA A 831 4.79 -33.57 20.73
N GLY A 832 5.73 -34.00 19.89
CA GLY A 832 5.59 -33.94 18.44
C GLY A 832 5.80 -32.57 17.77
N HIS A 833 6.01 -31.51 18.56
CA HIS A 833 6.20 -30.13 18.07
C HIS A 833 7.66 -29.69 18.08
N LEU A 834 8.13 -29.12 16.96
CA LEU A 834 9.49 -28.63 16.80
C LEU A 834 9.68 -27.30 17.54
N LEU A 835 10.77 -27.16 18.29
CA LEU A 835 11.19 -25.93 18.96
C LEU A 835 12.41 -25.31 18.24
N PRO A 836 12.49 -23.96 18.20
CA PRO A 836 11.62 -22.98 18.87
C PRO A 836 10.32 -22.59 18.14
N GLU A 837 10.03 -23.12 16.94
CA GLU A 837 8.94 -22.70 16.04
C GLU A 837 7.56 -22.80 16.68
N ARG A 838 7.30 -23.86 17.46
CA ARG A 838 6.04 -24.12 18.17
C ARG A 838 6.08 -23.85 19.67
N ALA A 839 7.01 -23.00 20.12
CA ALA A 839 7.18 -22.68 21.54
C ALA A 839 5.89 -22.19 22.23
N ALA A 840 5.02 -21.44 21.54
CA ALA A 840 3.76 -20.96 22.10
C ALA A 840 2.82 -22.12 22.47
N TRP A 841 2.71 -23.14 21.60
CA TRP A 841 1.92 -24.34 21.88
C TRP A 841 2.54 -25.15 23.03
N VAL A 842 3.85 -25.37 22.99
CA VAL A 842 4.55 -26.13 24.04
C VAL A 842 4.39 -25.44 25.41
N ARG A 843 4.54 -24.11 25.48
CA ARG A 843 4.30 -23.36 26.74
C ARG A 843 2.92 -23.56 27.35
N SER A 844 1.89 -23.75 26.52
CA SER A 844 0.53 -23.94 27.02
C SER A 844 0.22 -25.39 27.41
N HIS A 845 1.09 -26.36 27.03
CA HIS A 845 0.87 -27.80 27.27
C HIS A 845 1.94 -28.43 28.16
N VAL A 846 2.99 -27.70 28.52
CA VAL A 846 4.03 -28.18 29.44
C VAL A 846 3.94 -27.44 30.78
N GLY A 847 3.70 -28.20 31.85
CA GLY A 847 3.70 -27.67 33.21
C GLY A 847 5.12 -27.42 33.70
N VAL A 848 5.37 -26.32 34.39
CA VAL A 848 6.68 -25.98 34.94
C VAL A 848 6.56 -25.68 36.44
N ALA A 849 7.32 -26.38 37.25
CA ALA A 849 7.49 -26.13 38.67
C ALA A 849 8.96 -25.72 38.96
N LEU A 850 9.17 -24.53 39.46
CA LEU A 850 10.46 -24.04 39.93
C LEU A 850 10.44 -24.18 41.46
N LEU A 851 11.09 -25.22 41.99
CA LEU A 851 11.05 -25.53 43.43
C LEU A 851 12.07 -24.74 44.21
N ASP A 852 13.21 -24.41 43.59
CA ASP A 852 14.28 -23.67 44.21
C ASP A 852 13.85 -22.22 44.45
N GLY A 853 13.89 -21.79 45.72
CA GLY A 853 13.42 -20.46 46.15
C GLY A 853 11.91 -20.32 46.31
N ALA A 854 11.13 -21.40 46.20
CA ALA A 854 9.68 -21.37 46.39
C ALA A 854 9.32 -21.46 47.87
N ASP A 855 8.37 -20.62 48.34
CA ASP A 855 7.86 -20.66 49.71
C ASP A 855 7.18 -22.02 50.05
N ASP A 856 6.44 -22.58 49.08
CA ASP A 856 5.83 -23.90 49.16
C ASP A 856 6.10 -24.70 47.86
N PRO A 857 7.15 -25.51 47.83
CA PRO A 857 7.50 -26.36 46.67
C PRO A 857 6.35 -27.31 46.20
N VAL A 858 5.55 -27.82 47.16
CA VAL A 858 4.43 -28.71 46.86
C VAL A 858 3.29 -28.00 46.18
N ALA A 859 3.01 -26.77 46.59
CA ALA A 859 2.02 -25.93 45.95
C ALA A 859 2.42 -25.53 44.51
N GLU A 860 3.73 -25.26 44.27
CA GLU A 860 4.28 -25.01 42.93
C GLU A 860 4.08 -26.23 42.02
N LEU A 861 4.49 -27.42 42.51
CA LEU A 861 4.30 -28.66 41.75
C LEU A 861 2.83 -28.94 41.44
N ARG A 862 1.93 -28.70 42.42
CA ARG A 862 0.49 -28.84 42.23
C ARG A 862 -0.06 -27.88 41.19
N ARG A 863 0.50 -26.69 41.05
CA ARG A 863 0.15 -25.72 39.96
C ARG A 863 0.60 -26.27 38.60
N ALA A 864 1.80 -26.80 38.51
CA ALA A 864 2.36 -27.31 37.25
C ALA A 864 1.56 -28.52 36.68
N VAL A 865 1.02 -29.38 37.54
CA VAL A 865 0.21 -30.51 37.10
C VAL A 865 -1.28 -30.21 36.89
N ARG A 866 -1.76 -29.01 37.30
CA ARG A 866 -3.14 -28.57 37.05
C ARG A 866 -3.43 -28.49 35.56
N GLY A 867 -4.54 -29.02 35.12
CA GLY A 867 -4.95 -28.99 33.72
C GLY A 867 -4.50 -30.19 32.89
N GLY A 868 -3.90 -31.24 33.52
CA GLY A 868 -3.55 -32.46 32.83
C GLY A 868 -2.42 -32.31 31.81
N ALA A 869 -1.38 -31.49 32.11
CA ALA A 869 -0.23 -31.29 31.24
C ALA A 869 0.44 -32.62 30.89
N PRO A 870 0.63 -32.98 29.60
CA PRO A 870 1.25 -34.23 29.19
C PRO A 870 2.72 -34.37 29.58
N ILE A 871 3.39 -33.20 29.78
CA ILE A 871 4.78 -33.11 30.20
C ILE A 871 4.87 -32.15 31.38
N VAL A 872 5.60 -32.52 32.44
CA VAL A 872 5.83 -31.70 33.62
C VAL A 872 7.33 -31.57 33.84
N VAL A 873 7.79 -30.33 33.94
CA VAL A 873 9.18 -29.99 34.22
C VAL A 873 9.26 -29.53 35.66
N VAL A 874 10.17 -30.15 36.41
CA VAL A 874 10.42 -29.87 37.83
C VAL A 874 11.88 -29.46 38.01
N ASP A 875 12.10 -28.21 38.32
CA ASP A 875 13.44 -27.66 38.52
C ASP A 875 13.78 -27.56 40.02
N GLY A 876 14.93 -28.10 40.41
CA GLY A 876 15.44 -27.99 41.77
C GLY A 876 14.81 -28.98 42.76
N ALA A 877 14.84 -30.29 42.46
CA ALA A 877 14.36 -31.31 43.38
C ALA A 877 15.14 -31.32 44.73
N ASP A 878 16.35 -30.79 44.77
CA ASP A 878 17.14 -30.54 45.96
C ASP A 878 16.42 -29.70 47.04
N ALA A 879 15.45 -28.89 46.65
CA ALA A 879 14.60 -28.11 47.56
C ALA A 879 13.69 -28.99 48.44
N LEU A 880 13.49 -30.28 48.06
CA LEU A 880 12.67 -31.25 48.80
C LEU A 880 13.47 -31.94 49.87
N THR A 881 14.05 -31.18 50.84
CA THR A 881 15.00 -31.65 51.84
C THR A 881 14.41 -32.60 52.87
N SER A 882 13.13 -32.50 53.21
CA SER A 882 12.49 -33.40 54.22
C SER A 882 11.69 -34.51 53.53
N THR A 883 11.77 -35.71 54.13
CA THR A 883 11.01 -36.87 53.66
C THR A 883 9.51 -36.57 53.58
N ALA A 884 8.93 -35.87 54.54
CA ALA A 884 7.51 -35.51 54.56
C ALA A 884 7.11 -34.54 53.46
N VAL A 885 8.00 -33.61 53.01
CA VAL A 885 7.76 -32.72 51.87
C VAL A 885 7.86 -33.49 50.57
N ARG A 886 8.85 -34.40 50.48
CA ARG A 886 9.08 -35.25 49.31
C ARG A 886 7.91 -36.22 49.10
N ASP A 887 7.38 -36.89 50.16
CA ASP A 887 6.21 -37.76 50.10
C ASP A 887 4.97 -37.02 49.57
N ARG A 888 4.75 -35.74 50.02
CA ARG A 888 3.65 -34.91 49.53
C ARG A 888 3.84 -34.52 48.06
N ALA A 889 5.07 -34.19 47.65
CA ALA A 889 5.40 -33.90 46.27
C ALA A 889 5.19 -35.14 45.37
N ALA A 890 5.67 -36.30 45.84
CA ALA A 890 5.46 -37.61 45.15
C ALA A 890 3.98 -37.96 45.01
N ALA A 891 3.18 -37.69 46.04
CA ALA A 891 1.70 -37.87 45.96
C ALA A 891 1.08 -36.97 44.85
N VAL A 892 1.49 -35.73 44.75
CA VAL A 892 1.00 -34.82 43.68
C VAL A 892 1.35 -35.35 42.28
N LEU A 893 2.58 -35.88 42.09
CA LEU A 893 2.98 -36.46 40.81
C LEU A 893 2.24 -37.76 40.50
N ARG A 894 1.92 -38.58 41.54
CA ARG A 894 1.16 -39.81 41.43
C ARG A 894 -0.31 -39.55 41.02
N ASP A 895 -0.93 -38.55 41.68
CA ASP A 895 -2.32 -38.18 41.46
C ASP A 895 -2.53 -37.48 40.09
N ALA A 896 -1.45 -36.95 39.49
CA ALA A 896 -1.47 -36.31 38.17
C ALA A 896 -1.64 -37.29 36.99
N GLY A 897 -1.79 -38.58 37.22
CA GLY A 897 -1.88 -39.58 36.17
C GLY A 897 -0.49 -40.01 35.66
N SER A 898 -0.28 -40.10 34.36
CA SER A 898 0.99 -40.54 33.76
C SER A 898 1.65 -39.49 32.87
N PRO A 899 1.88 -38.23 33.33
CA PRO A 899 2.66 -37.25 32.53
C PRO A 899 4.12 -37.73 32.45
N THR A 900 4.79 -37.34 31.37
CA THR A 900 6.25 -37.42 31.27
C THR A 900 6.85 -36.37 32.23
N VAL A 901 7.80 -36.78 33.08
CA VAL A 901 8.36 -35.89 34.12
C VAL A 901 9.86 -35.68 33.90
N LEU A 902 10.27 -34.41 33.76
CA LEU A 902 11.69 -34.04 33.70
C LEU A 902 12.07 -33.34 34.99
N VAL A 903 13.09 -33.82 35.68
CA VAL A 903 13.49 -33.27 36.99
C VAL A 903 14.95 -32.88 36.98
N SER A 904 15.30 -31.64 37.47
CA SER A 904 16.68 -31.29 37.74
C SER A 904 17.01 -31.51 39.21
N ALA A 905 18.18 -32.05 39.45
CA ALA A 905 18.79 -32.15 40.79
C ALA A 905 20.31 -32.09 40.68
N THR A 906 20.95 -31.56 41.73
CA THR A 906 22.40 -31.64 41.86
C THR A 906 22.81 -33.04 42.27
N ASP A 907 22.02 -33.69 43.18
CA ASP A 907 22.16 -35.07 43.57
C ASP A 907 21.11 -35.96 42.85
N PRO A 908 21.51 -36.83 41.90
CA PRO A 908 20.57 -37.68 41.17
C PRO A 908 19.80 -38.66 42.07
N ASP A 909 20.31 -38.99 43.26
CA ASP A 909 19.65 -39.94 44.15
C ASP A 909 18.41 -39.30 44.81
N LEU A 910 18.41 -38.01 45.09
CA LEU A 910 17.20 -37.28 45.54
C LEU A 910 16.09 -37.32 44.52
N ALA A 911 16.41 -37.02 43.24
CA ALA A 911 15.45 -37.09 42.16
C ALA A 911 14.92 -38.53 41.92
N ARG A 912 15.82 -39.54 42.02
CA ARG A 912 15.42 -40.96 41.96
C ARG A 912 14.47 -41.33 43.08
N ALA A 913 14.72 -40.89 44.31
CA ALA A 913 13.84 -41.12 45.44
C ALA A 913 12.45 -40.52 45.23
N LEU A 914 12.36 -39.26 44.78
CA LEU A 914 11.11 -38.59 44.46
C LEU A 914 10.31 -39.37 43.40
N LEU A 915 10.98 -39.80 42.32
CA LEU A 915 10.32 -40.50 41.22
C LEU A 915 9.89 -41.92 41.61
N ALA A 916 10.70 -42.61 42.46
CA ALA A 916 10.34 -43.94 42.98
C ALA A 916 9.14 -43.85 43.92
N GLU A 917 9.11 -42.86 44.86
CA GLU A 917 7.96 -42.60 45.74
C GLU A 917 6.69 -42.20 44.93
N ALA A 918 6.87 -41.50 43.79
CA ALA A 918 5.81 -41.21 42.84
C ALA A 918 5.39 -42.43 41.98
N ARG A 919 6.01 -43.61 42.16
CA ARG A 919 5.79 -44.83 41.36
C ARG A 919 6.01 -44.65 39.87
N ARG A 920 7.05 -43.88 39.46
CA ARG A 920 7.44 -43.70 38.09
C ARG A 920 8.42 -44.79 37.65
N SER A 921 8.19 -45.32 36.44
CA SER A 921 9.07 -46.26 35.75
C SER A 921 9.77 -45.57 34.57
N GLY A 922 10.86 -46.18 34.08
CA GLY A 922 11.55 -45.65 32.88
C GLY A 922 12.34 -44.37 33.15
N THR A 923 13.18 -44.35 34.22
CA THR A 923 13.97 -43.16 34.56
C THR A 923 15.33 -43.18 33.85
N ALA A 924 15.54 -42.21 32.94
CA ALA A 924 16.84 -41.92 32.31
C ALA A 924 17.55 -40.80 33.08
N VAL A 925 18.88 -40.74 33.03
CA VAL A 925 19.70 -39.68 33.60
C VAL A 925 20.53 -39.04 32.51
N LEU A 926 20.46 -37.73 32.40
CA LEU A 926 21.31 -36.93 31.53
C LEU A 926 22.23 -36.04 32.37
N ASP A 927 23.53 -36.30 32.28
CA ASP A 927 24.56 -35.49 32.92
C ASP A 927 25.15 -34.49 31.93
N LEU A 928 24.90 -33.22 32.15
CA LEU A 928 25.40 -32.13 31.29
C LEU A 928 26.90 -31.86 31.54
N SER A 929 27.49 -32.34 32.68
CA SER A 929 28.91 -32.16 32.94
C SER A 929 29.79 -33.08 32.09
N ALA A 930 29.25 -34.21 31.62
CA ALA A 930 29.95 -35.21 30.80
C ALA A 930 30.08 -34.81 29.32
N SER A 931 29.27 -33.82 28.86
CA SER A 931 29.24 -33.37 27.47
C SER A 931 30.38 -32.42 27.07
N ALA A 932 31.26 -32.02 28.01
CA ALA A 932 32.32 -31.03 27.78
C ALA A 932 33.69 -31.64 27.35
N LEU A 933 33.77 -32.93 27.01
CA LEU A 933 35.01 -33.53 26.49
C LEU A 933 35.03 -33.48 24.95
N PRO A 934 36.04 -32.84 24.33
CA PRO A 934 36.19 -32.90 22.88
C PRO A 934 36.46 -34.33 22.41
N SER A 935 35.80 -34.77 21.37
CA SER A 935 35.98 -36.05 20.70
C SER A 935 37.30 -36.15 19.89
N GLU A 936 38.42 -35.74 20.48
CA GLU A 936 39.76 -35.92 19.95
C GLU A 936 40.59 -36.77 20.93
N VAL A 937 40.24 -38.01 21.12
CA VAL A 937 41.20 -39.08 21.41
C VAL A 937 40.46 -40.43 21.22
N LEU A 938 40.30 -40.87 20.00
CA LEU A 938 40.25 -42.26 19.58
C LEU A 938 40.39 -42.29 18.05
N SER A 939 41.63 -42.21 17.59
CA SER A 939 42.06 -42.64 16.26
C SER A 939 42.43 -44.13 16.27
#